data_030e162e42f80ce79e842dc0798c5762
#
_entry.id   030e162e42f80ce79e842dc0798c5762
#
_cell.length_a   1.000
_cell.length_b   1.000
_cell.length_c   1.000
_cell.angle_alpha   90.00
_cell.angle_beta   90.00
_cell.angle_gamma   90.00
#
_symmetry.space_group_name_H-M   'P 1'
#
loop_
_entity.id
_entity.type
_entity.pdbx_description
1 polymer ?
#
loop_
_entity_poly.entity_id
_entity_poly.type
_entity_poly.pdbx_seq_one_letter_code
_entity_poly.pdbx_strand_id
1 'polypeptide(L)'
;MTAVEVLAQGEAALAQGDLAVGLLLLREAERAGAREGVPAVRYPALIGLARGLSSLGEYAEAEEALAEALALAGELGDAARATRARVALGGVELAQGEGDSARANLDQAAAEAKKLDLPALEAAALNDLGNLEMLSGEAAVAAAFYQRAGQAAGRAGDFALVARAEANAAQALGGNATQALAAAARAEQALARAGPTAPRAVLLLNLGLGVEQMIALHPDRARALAARASALLESAEAVAREQGDARVLAYALAARGGLEAEEGDLAAGLSLTREALDGARLLDAPELVYRWQAQWARLLAAMGDRSGAIAGYREALLSLQALRDQASWGAGLASSSFDDRVAPVYRQLLELLLEEAATSPDPEQRQRWLVEARSTMESFKAAELRDYFRDDCVDAQRARTRGLESVSPNAAIIYPILLRDQTALLVSSPGEPLDLVFVPVSREALEAEAKTLRAQLERQATRRYLVSARRLYDWLIRPIEARLEASGVSTLVFVPDGALLTIPMAALHDGERFLIEDYAVATTPGFDLVDPAPLDLAGIQTLLAGLSESVQGQAPLPEVVDELRAVEALLGGQVMLNEGFQRAELRDSLEANNFGIVHIATHAQFSPRPDETFLLTWDGRLSLDELSEDVGLFRFREEPLGLLTLSACETARGGEKAGLGLSGMAVKAGARSVLGSLWSVNDPAATALVENFYARLVAGDSRAQALRAAQLVLLADFRYRHPAYWAPFLLIGTWL
;
A
#
# COMPACT_ATOMS: atom_id res chain seq x y z
N MET A 1 38.98 23.49 19.73
CA MET A 1 38.07 24.28 18.87
C MET A 1 37.07 24.97 19.76
N THR A 2 36.70 26.20 19.46
CA THR A 2 35.60 26.89 20.13
C THR A 2 34.24 26.34 19.67
N ALA A 3 33.22 26.47 20.49
CA ALA A 3 31.85 25.99 20.10
C ALA A 3 31.38 26.60 18.78
N VAL A 4 31.78 27.83 18.45
CA VAL A 4 31.49 28.48 17.17
C VAL A 4 32.19 27.83 15.98
N GLU A 5 33.48 27.43 16.17
CA GLU A 5 34.23 26.71 15.12
C GLU A 5 33.66 25.34 14.85
N VAL A 6 33.24 24.59 15.89
CA VAL A 6 32.57 23.30 15.76
C VAL A 6 31.25 23.43 15.02
N LEU A 7 30.43 24.43 15.37
CA LEU A 7 29.17 24.72 14.65
C LEU A 7 29.41 24.94 13.16
N ALA A 8 30.35 25.86 12.83
CA ALA A 8 30.65 26.19 11.43
C ALA A 8 31.14 24.97 10.64
N GLN A 9 31.96 24.10 11.23
CA GLN A 9 32.40 22.86 10.59
C GLN A 9 31.24 21.86 10.41
N GLY A 10 30.35 21.73 11.40
CA GLY A 10 29.17 20.88 11.29
C GLY A 10 28.21 21.33 10.17
N GLU A 11 27.95 22.64 10.08
CA GLU A 11 27.15 23.22 8.98
C GLU A 11 27.83 23.02 7.61
N ALA A 12 29.15 23.16 7.52
CA ALA A 12 29.90 22.93 6.30
C ALA A 12 29.88 21.44 5.88
N ALA A 13 29.98 20.51 6.81
CA ALA A 13 29.89 19.08 6.54
C ALA A 13 28.49 18.71 6.01
N LEU A 14 27.42 19.23 6.63
CA LEU A 14 26.06 19.02 6.10
C LEU A 14 25.88 19.60 4.69
N ALA A 15 26.46 20.77 4.44
CA ALA A 15 26.39 21.39 3.12
C ALA A 15 27.16 20.60 2.04
N GLN A 16 28.18 19.84 2.43
CA GLN A 16 28.94 18.94 1.56
C GLN A 16 28.31 17.54 1.42
N GLY A 17 27.19 17.28 2.13
CA GLY A 17 26.50 15.98 2.11
C GLY A 17 27.09 14.94 3.06
N ASP A 18 28.10 15.29 3.86
CA ASP A 18 28.63 14.41 4.91
C ASP A 18 27.75 14.49 6.16
N LEU A 19 26.63 13.75 6.11
CA LEU A 19 25.62 13.77 7.18
C LEU A 19 26.16 13.23 8.50
N ALA A 20 26.99 12.20 8.47
CA ALA A 20 27.53 11.57 9.67
C ALA A 20 28.45 12.52 10.45
N VAL A 21 29.41 13.12 9.77
CA VAL A 21 30.33 14.08 10.37
C VAL A 21 29.57 15.37 10.77
N GLY A 22 28.65 15.82 9.92
CA GLY A 22 27.83 17.00 10.19
C GLY A 22 27.03 16.86 11.48
N LEU A 23 26.29 15.74 11.64
CA LEU A 23 25.49 15.47 12.84
C LEU A 23 26.35 15.33 14.10
N LEU A 24 27.50 14.64 13.99
CA LEU A 24 28.43 14.53 15.13
C LEU A 24 28.89 15.90 15.63
N LEU A 25 29.35 16.75 14.72
CA LEU A 25 29.84 18.09 15.05
C LEU A 25 28.74 19.00 15.58
N LEU A 26 27.53 18.93 15.01
CA LEU A 26 26.39 19.73 15.47
C LEU A 26 25.90 19.31 16.86
N ARG A 27 25.91 18.01 17.18
CA ARG A 27 25.62 17.51 18.54
C ARG A 27 26.69 18.00 19.54
N GLU A 28 27.96 18.08 19.14
CA GLU A 28 29.01 18.66 19.98
C GLU A 28 28.83 20.17 20.17
N ALA A 29 28.51 20.90 19.10
CA ALA A 29 28.23 22.36 19.17
C ALA A 29 27.00 22.66 20.05
N GLU A 30 25.92 21.87 19.94
CA GLU A 30 24.73 21.98 20.79
C GLU A 30 25.09 21.83 22.27
N ARG A 31 25.78 20.72 22.62
CA ARG A 31 26.22 20.45 23.99
C ARG A 31 27.16 21.51 24.55
N ALA A 32 28.07 22.02 23.73
CA ALA A 32 28.95 23.13 24.12
C ALA A 32 28.16 24.41 24.35
N GLY A 33 27.26 24.76 23.43
CA GLY A 33 26.39 25.94 23.56
C GLY A 33 25.49 25.88 24.78
N ALA A 34 24.97 24.69 25.13
CA ALA A 34 24.18 24.46 26.33
C ALA A 34 25.00 24.62 27.60
N ARG A 35 26.20 24.02 27.68
CA ARG A 35 27.11 24.13 28.84
C ARG A 35 27.62 25.55 29.08
N GLU A 36 27.93 26.26 28.03
CA GLU A 36 28.48 27.63 28.08
C GLU A 36 27.37 28.70 28.16
N GLY A 37 26.11 28.30 28.03
CA GLY A 37 24.98 29.22 28.03
C GLY A 37 25.01 30.20 26.84
N VAL A 38 25.43 29.71 25.64
CA VAL A 38 25.55 30.50 24.42
C VAL A 38 24.43 30.20 23.41
N PRO A 39 23.29 30.90 23.46
CA PRO A 39 22.17 30.63 22.56
C PRO A 39 22.50 30.86 21.07
N ALA A 40 23.46 31.72 20.78
CA ALA A 40 23.96 31.99 19.43
C ALA A 40 24.63 30.78 18.77
N VAL A 41 25.05 29.77 19.55
CA VAL A 41 25.61 28.47 19.08
C VAL A 41 24.54 27.37 19.18
N ARG A 42 23.85 27.31 20.34
CA ARG A 42 22.89 26.26 20.61
C ARG A 42 21.73 26.22 19.62
N TYR A 43 21.09 27.39 19.37
CA TYR A 43 19.93 27.46 18.47
C TYR A 43 20.27 27.02 17.04
N PRO A 44 21.29 27.54 16.32
CA PRO A 44 21.60 27.07 14.98
C PRO A 44 22.08 25.61 14.94
N ALA A 45 22.73 25.11 16.00
CA ALA A 45 23.09 23.72 16.10
C ALA A 45 21.84 22.80 16.13
N LEU A 46 20.81 23.14 16.90
CA LEU A 46 19.53 22.42 16.95
C LEU A 46 18.83 22.43 15.59
N ILE A 47 18.76 23.56 14.91
CA ILE A 47 18.18 23.65 13.56
C ILE A 47 18.97 22.82 12.55
N GLY A 48 20.30 22.84 12.64
CA GLY A 48 21.16 22.03 11.79
C GLY A 48 20.99 20.53 12.04
N LEU A 49 20.89 20.12 13.32
CA LEU A 49 20.61 18.74 13.72
C LEU A 49 19.29 18.26 13.15
N ALA A 50 18.21 19.02 13.34
CA ALA A 50 16.91 18.65 12.82
C ALA A 50 16.93 18.46 11.30
N ARG A 51 17.62 19.34 10.56
CA ARG A 51 17.77 19.20 9.11
C ARG A 51 18.54 17.94 8.72
N GLY A 52 19.64 17.64 9.39
CA GLY A 52 20.45 16.45 9.13
C GLY A 52 19.71 15.15 9.47
N LEU A 53 19.04 15.12 10.64
CA LEU A 53 18.23 13.99 11.09
C LEU A 53 17.04 13.74 10.15
N SER A 54 16.34 14.79 9.73
CA SER A 54 15.27 14.67 8.74
C SER A 54 15.75 14.10 7.42
N SER A 55 16.99 14.42 7.00
CA SER A 55 17.60 13.86 5.78
C SER A 55 17.91 12.36 5.89
N LEU A 56 18.05 11.84 7.12
CA LEU A 56 18.23 10.41 7.43
C LEU A 56 16.90 9.69 7.70
N GLY A 57 15.79 10.43 7.80
CA GLY A 57 14.49 9.87 8.19
C GLY A 57 14.28 9.70 9.69
N GLU A 58 15.21 10.20 10.50
CA GLU A 58 15.15 10.18 11.98
C GLU A 58 14.26 11.34 12.49
N TYR A 59 12.97 11.25 12.13
CA TYR A 59 12.03 12.35 12.33
C TYR A 59 11.74 12.64 13.81
N ALA A 60 11.65 11.60 14.64
CA ALA A 60 11.39 11.77 16.08
C ALA A 60 12.49 12.60 16.76
N GLU A 61 13.79 12.27 16.50
CA GLU A 61 14.90 13.06 17.03
C GLU A 61 14.95 14.48 16.44
N ALA A 62 14.54 14.63 15.16
CA ALA A 62 14.46 15.94 14.52
C ALA A 62 13.39 16.82 15.18
N GLU A 63 12.25 16.26 15.53
CA GLU A 63 11.16 16.93 16.24
C GLU A 63 11.59 17.37 17.65
N GLU A 64 12.26 16.49 18.40
CA GLU A 64 12.83 16.84 19.71
C GLU A 64 13.79 18.05 19.63
N ALA A 65 14.69 18.02 18.65
CA ALA A 65 15.63 19.13 18.44
C ALA A 65 14.91 20.45 18.10
N LEU A 66 13.82 20.38 17.31
CA LEU A 66 13.03 21.57 16.96
C LEU A 66 12.18 22.06 18.11
N ALA A 67 11.64 21.18 18.94
CA ALA A 67 10.93 21.56 20.17
C ALA A 67 11.86 22.30 21.14
N GLU A 68 13.10 21.83 21.31
CA GLU A 68 14.12 22.54 22.09
C GLU A 68 14.49 23.88 21.47
N ALA A 69 14.66 23.97 20.15
CA ALA A 69 14.93 25.21 19.45
C ALA A 69 13.80 26.22 19.64
N LEU A 70 12.55 25.77 19.59
CA LEU A 70 11.36 26.60 19.81
C LEU A 70 11.27 27.12 21.25
N ALA A 71 11.52 26.26 22.24
CA ALA A 71 11.57 26.61 23.65
C ALA A 71 12.65 27.68 23.91
N LEU A 72 13.87 27.45 23.39
CA LEU A 72 14.99 28.41 23.52
C LEU A 72 14.69 29.76 22.88
N ALA A 73 14.02 29.79 21.72
CA ALA A 73 13.59 31.02 21.07
C ALA A 73 12.53 31.76 21.91
N GLY A 74 11.64 31.04 22.60
CA GLY A 74 10.66 31.59 23.54
C GLY A 74 11.32 32.23 24.77
N GLU A 75 12.30 31.54 25.37
CA GLU A 75 13.09 32.09 26.50
C GLU A 75 13.82 33.40 26.14
N LEU A 76 14.30 33.47 24.89
CA LEU A 76 14.98 34.66 24.37
C LEU A 76 14.04 35.79 23.94
N GLY A 77 12.74 35.53 23.87
CA GLY A 77 11.75 36.44 23.30
C GLY A 77 11.98 36.74 21.81
N ASP A 78 12.65 35.83 21.08
CA ASP A 78 13.01 36.00 19.66
C ASP A 78 11.93 35.35 18.77
N ALA A 79 10.94 36.16 18.41
CA ALA A 79 9.83 35.69 17.57
C ALA A 79 10.27 35.22 16.18
N ALA A 80 11.35 35.77 15.61
CA ALA A 80 11.84 35.37 14.31
C ALA A 80 12.47 33.96 14.36
N ARG A 81 13.23 33.65 15.42
CA ARG A 81 13.74 32.29 15.67
C ARG A 81 12.61 31.31 15.94
N ALA A 82 11.63 31.70 16.77
CA ALA A 82 10.47 30.86 17.03
C ALA A 82 9.70 30.51 15.75
N THR A 83 9.46 31.49 14.89
CA THR A 83 8.79 31.26 13.58
C THR A 83 9.61 30.33 12.69
N ARG A 84 10.94 30.47 12.65
CA ARG A 84 11.82 29.57 11.87
C ARG A 84 11.78 28.13 12.38
N ALA A 85 11.86 27.95 13.69
CA ALA A 85 11.76 26.61 14.30
C ALA A 85 10.39 25.95 14.00
N ARG A 86 9.32 26.75 14.04
CA ARG A 86 7.95 26.29 13.74
C ARG A 86 7.76 25.90 12.26
N VAL A 87 8.36 26.63 11.31
CA VAL A 87 8.36 26.23 9.89
C VAL A 87 9.06 24.87 9.73
N ALA A 88 10.22 24.72 10.37
CA ALA A 88 10.97 23.46 10.27
C ALA A 88 10.21 22.29 10.93
N LEU A 89 9.55 22.54 12.08
CA LEU A 89 8.73 21.54 12.77
C LEU A 89 7.56 21.08 11.89
N GLY A 90 6.79 22.01 11.32
CA GLY A 90 5.71 21.67 10.41
C GLY A 90 6.19 20.89 9.17
N GLY A 91 7.42 21.15 8.70
CA GLY A 91 8.04 20.36 7.63
C GLY A 91 8.38 18.91 8.05
N VAL A 92 8.83 18.70 9.29
CA VAL A 92 9.09 17.34 9.84
C VAL A 92 7.78 16.59 10.05
N GLU A 93 6.78 17.20 10.68
CA GLU A 93 5.44 16.63 10.89
C GLU A 93 4.77 16.26 9.55
N LEU A 94 4.94 17.09 8.53
CA LEU A 94 4.48 16.79 7.18
C LEU A 94 5.16 15.53 6.60
N ALA A 95 6.45 15.36 6.84
CA ALA A 95 7.21 14.19 6.38
C ALA A 95 6.83 12.91 7.14
N GLN A 96 6.40 13.02 8.40
CA GLN A 96 5.84 11.92 9.20
C GLN A 96 4.41 11.55 8.79
N GLY A 97 3.72 12.43 8.04
CA GLY A 97 2.31 12.27 7.69
C GLY A 97 1.34 12.80 8.74
N GLU A 98 1.83 13.55 9.71
CA GLU A 98 1.03 14.19 10.77
C GLU A 98 0.37 15.48 10.27
N GLY A 99 -0.58 15.34 9.36
CA GLY A 99 -1.17 16.45 8.62
C GLY A 99 -1.81 17.54 9.49
N ASP A 100 -2.47 17.19 10.58
CA ASP A 100 -3.16 18.17 11.45
C ASP A 100 -2.16 19.00 12.25
N SER A 101 -1.13 18.38 12.81
CA SER A 101 -0.04 19.08 13.54
C SER A 101 0.75 19.98 12.59
N ALA A 102 1.13 19.44 11.42
CA ALA A 102 1.82 20.20 10.37
C ALA A 102 1.03 21.44 9.95
N ARG A 103 -0.27 21.30 9.72
CA ARG A 103 -1.16 22.42 9.37
C ARG A 103 -1.16 23.48 10.45
N ALA A 104 -1.36 23.10 11.71
CA ALA A 104 -1.41 24.05 12.82
C ALA A 104 -0.10 24.85 12.95
N ASN A 105 1.05 24.18 12.88
CA ASN A 105 2.36 24.81 12.98
C ASN A 105 2.66 25.72 11.76
N LEU A 106 2.36 25.26 10.54
CA LEU A 106 2.63 26.03 9.32
C LEU A 106 1.71 27.24 9.16
N ASP A 107 0.42 27.14 9.48
CA ASP A 107 -0.52 28.26 9.46
C ASP A 107 -0.10 29.34 10.48
N GLN A 108 0.27 28.93 11.70
CA GLN A 108 0.78 29.84 12.71
C GLN A 108 2.08 30.49 12.23
N ALA A 109 3.02 29.74 11.69
CA ALA A 109 4.29 30.25 11.17
C ALA A 109 4.09 31.25 10.02
N ALA A 110 3.20 30.95 9.07
CA ALA A 110 2.90 31.87 7.97
C ALA A 110 2.29 33.20 8.46
N ALA A 111 1.37 33.14 9.43
CA ALA A 111 0.76 34.34 10.02
C ALA A 111 1.77 35.20 10.80
N GLU A 112 2.62 34.55 11.62
CA GLU A 112 3.68 35.22 12.37
C GLU A 112 4.75 35.81 11.45
N ALA A 113 5.21 35.06 10.45
CA ALA A 113 6.18 35.54 9.46
C ALA A 113 5.67 36.77 8.72
N LYS A 114 4.40 36.78 8.32
CA LYS A 114 3.76 37.93 7.68
C LYS A 114 3.69 39.14 8.62
N LYS A 115 3.33 38.95 9.91
CA LYS A 115 3.26 40.00 10.93
C LYS A 115 4.63 40.61 11.21
N LEU A 116 5.69 39.79 11.19
CA LEU A 116 7.06 40.20 11.47
C LEU A 116 7.81 40.70 10.23
N ASP A 117 7.15 40.77 9.07
CA ASP A 117 7.76 41.11 7.77
C ASP A 117 8.99 40.24 7.43
N LEU A 118 8.80 38.91 7.58
CA LEU A 118 9.79 37.89 7.29
C LEU A 118 9.38 37.11 6.03
N PRO A 119 9.45 37.70 4.83
CA PRO A 119 8.84 37.15 3.63
C PRO A 119 9.47 35.81 3.19
N ALA A 120 10.72 35.52 3.53
CA ALA A 120 11.34 34.21 3.25
C ALA A 120 10.72 33.09 4.09
N LEU A 121 10.44 33.31 5.37
CA LEU A 121 9.78 32.35 6.24
C LEU A 121 8.30 32.20 5.88
N GLU A 122 7.62 33.31 5.54
CA GLU A 122 6.25 33.26 5.02
C GLU A 122 6.19 32.38 3.76
N ALA A 123 7.12 32.55 2.84
CA ALA A 123 7.18 31.75 1.62
C ALA A 123 7.42 30.27 1.90
N ALA A 124 8.34 29.93 2.80
CA ALA A 124 8.62 28.54 3.18
C ALA A 124 7.39 27.87 3.80
N ALA A 125 6.74 28.49 4.77
CA ALA A 125 5.53 27.97 5.40
C ALA A 125 4.37 27.78 4.39
N LEU A 126 4.16 28.75 3.49
CA LEU A 126 3.13 28.66 2.45
C LEU A 126 3.45 27.56 1.43
N ASN A 127 4.72 27.33 1.09
CA ASN A 127 5.12 26.24 0.21
C ASN A 127 4.80 24.89 0.85
N ASP A 128 5.07 24.71 2.14
CA ASP A 128 4.82 23.44 2.84
C ASP A 128 3.32 23.24 3.12
N LEU A 129 2.54 24.30 3.32
CA LEU A 129 1.07 24.20 3.26
C LEU A 129 0.57 23.73 1.89
N GLY A 130 1.19 24.20 0.82
CA GLY A 130 0.91 23.69 -0.53
C GLY A 130 1.24 22.20 -0.68
N ASN A 131 2.36 21.74 -0.11
CA ASN A 131 2.73 20.33 -0.10
C ASN A 131 1.69 19.48 0.67
N LEU A 132 1.19 19.97 1.81
CA LEU A 132 0.14 19.33 2.59
C LEU A 132 -1.17 19.18 1.79
N GLU A 133 -1.59 20.22 1.07
CA GLU A 133 -2.78 20.15 0.22
C GLU A 133 -2.60 19.17 -0.97
N MET A 134 -1.40 19.10 -1.52
CA MET A 134 -1.09 18.10 -2.56
C MET A 134 -1.24 16.67 -2.03
N LEU A 135 -0.75 16.39 -0.83
CA LEU A 135 -0.90 15.07 -0.17
C LEU A 135 -2.37 14.75 0.13
N SER A 136 -3.19 15.76 0.42
CA SER A 136 -4.64 15.63 0.64
C SER A 136 -5.45 15.50 -0.67
N GLY A 137 -4.80 15.61 -1.84
CA GLY A 137 -5.47 15.56 -3.15
C GLY A 137 -6.09 16.90 -3.60
N GLU A 138 -5.93 17.97 -2.83
CA GLU A 138 -6.54 19.28 -3.07
C GLU A 138 -5.65 20.18 -3.96
N ALA A 139 -5.35 19.71 -5.18
CA ALA A 139 -4.38 20.33 -6.09
C ALA A 139 -4.66 21.81 -6.39
N ALA A 140 -5.95 22.20 -6.51
CA ALA A 140 -6.32 23.60 -6.77
C ALA A 140 -5.99 24.52 -5.57
N VAL A 141 -6.15 24.01 -4.34
CA VAL A 141 -5.82 24.73 -3.11
C VAL A 141 -4.30 24.82 -2.98
N ALA A 142 -3.59 23.72 -3.23
CA ALA A 142 -2.13 23.67 -3.26
C ALA A 142 -1.54 24.73 -4.21
N ALA A 143 -2.06 24.81 -5.45
CA ALA A 143 -1.62 25.82 -6.42
C ALA A 143 -1.75 27.25 -5.90
N ALA A 144 -2.82 27.56 -5.17
CA ALA A 144 -3.00 28.90 -4.57
C ALA A 144 -1.96 29.17 -3.47
N PHE A 145 -1.63 28.19 -2.64
CA PHE A 145 -0.56 28.31 -1.64
C PHE A 145 0.79 28.51 -2.28
N TYR A 146 1.15 27.74 -3.31
CA TYR A 146 2.41 27.88 -4.01
C TYR A 146 2.55 29.23 -4.72
N GLN A 147 1.49 29.75 -5.33
CA GLN A 147 1.50 31.09 -5.93
C GLN A 147 1.75 32.19 -4.88
N ARG A 148 1.12 32.09 -3.70
CA ARG A 148 1.38 32.99 -2.57
C ARG A 148 2.81 32.86 -2.05
N ALA A 149 3.33 31.62 -1.99
CA ALA A 149 4.72 31.35 -1.61
C ALA A 149 5.70 32.03 -2.60
N GLY A 150 5.47 31.89 -3.89
CA GLY A 150 6.28 32.55 -4.93
C GLY A 150 6.26 34.06 -4.83
N GLN A 151 5.10 34.67 -4.53
CA GLN A 151 5.00 36.12 -4.31
C GLN A 151 5.76 36.57 -3.04
N ALA A 152 5.66 35.82 -1.94
CA ALA A 152 6.40 36.12 -0.71
C ALA A 152 7.91 35.96 -0.92
N ALA A 153 8.36 34.90 -1.56
CA ALA A 153 9.75 34.68 -1.94
C ALA A 153 10.30 35.78 -2.83
N GLY A 154 9.48 36.29 -3.76
CA GLY A 154 9.83 37.44 -4.61
C GLY A 154 10.08 38.73 -3.81
N ARG A 155 9.29 38.99 -2.75
CA ARG A 155 9.52 40.11 -1.82
C ARG A 155 10.82 39.96 -1.03
N ALA A 156 11.20 38.69 -0.73
CA ALA A 156 12.47 38.39 -0.08
C ALA A 156 13.69 38.50 -0.99
N GLY A 157 13.50 38.56 -2.31
CA GLY A 157 14.56 38.44 -3.29
C GLY A 157 15.14 37.04 -3.41
N ASP A 158 14.48 36.01 -2.85
CA ASP A 158 14.89 34.61 -2.89
C ASP A 158 14.37 33.94 -4.16
N PHE A 159 15.12 34.07 -5.23
CA PHE A 159 14.74 33.53 -6.54
C PHE A 159 14.81 31.97 -6.60
N ALA A 160 15.58 31.36 -5.72
CA ALA A 160 15.59 29.90 -5.61
C ALA A 160 14.25 29.38 -5.04
N LEU A 161 13.73 30.07 -4.00
CA LEU A 161 12.43 29.74 -3.42
C LEU A 161 11.26 30.12 -4.36
N VAL A 162 11.37 31.21 -5.12
CA VAL A 162 10.42 31.54 -6.21
C VAL A 162 10.37 30.39 -7.21
N ALA A 163 11.52 29.92 -7.67
CA ALA A 163 11.58 28.83 -8.65
C ALA A 163 10.96 27.54 -8.11
N ARG A 164 11.21 27.19 -6.85
CA ARG A 164 10.62 26.02 -6.19
C ARG A 164 9.10 26.14 -6.10
N ALA A 165 8.60 27.27 -5.61
CA ALA A 165 7.17 27.48 -5.46
C ALA A 165 6.44 27.46 -6.81
N GLU A 166 7.01 28.06 -7.85
CA GLU A 166 6.44 28.03 -9.20
C GLU A 166 6.53 26.64 -9.87
N ALA A 167 7.57 25.86 -9.57
CA ALA A 167 7.67 24.47 -10.04
C ALA A 167 6.58 23.59 -9.38
N ASN A 168 6.38 23.73 -8.07
CA ASN A 168 5.31 23.04 -7.35
C ASN A 168 3.92 23.49 -7.84
N ALA A 169 3.75 24.79 -8.13
CA ALA A 169 2.52 25.31 -8.74
C ALA A 169 2.27 24.71 -10.13
N ALA A 170 3.31 24.53 -10.94
CA ALA A 170 3.19 23.89 -12.25
C ALA A 170 2.68 22.45 -12.13
N GLN A 171 3.19 21.69 -11.17
CA GLN A 171 2.75 20.34 -10.89
C GLN A 171 1.28 20.31 -10.43
N ALA A 172 0.92 21.15 -9.45
CA ALA A 172 -0.45 21.24 -8.93
C ALA A 172 -1.48 21.67 -10.01
N LEU A 173 -1.05 22.46 -10.97
CA LEU A 173 -1.85 22.93 -12.11
C LEU A 173 -1.85 21.96 -13.30
N GLY A 174 -1.26 20.76 -13.19
CA GLY A 174 -1.10 19.79 -14.27
C GLY A 174 -2.38 19.49 -15.06
N GLY A 175 -3.54 19.55 -14.42
CA GLY A 175 -4.86 19.43 -15.08
C GLY A 175 -5.19 20.59 -16.04
N ASN A 176 -4.44 21.70 -16.00
CA ASN A 176 -4.56 22.83 -16.93
C ASN A 176 -3.19 23.14 -17.55
N ALA A 177 -2.89 22.50 -18.68
CA ALA A 177 -1.60 22.60 -19.34
C ALA A 177 -1.13 24.04 -19.59
N THR A 178 -2.03 24.97 -19.90
CA THR A 178 -1.68 26.36 -20.18
C THR A 178 -1.18 27.07 -18.91
N GLN A 179 -1.86 26.88 -17.80
CA GLN A 179 -1.45 27.48 -16.52
C GLN A 179 -0.19 26.83 -15.96
N ALA A 180 -0.10 25.50 -16.07
CA ALA A 180 1.08 24.74 -15.62
C ALA A 180 2.34 25.16 -16.39
N LEU A 181 2.29 25.24 -17.72
CA LEU A 181 3.41 25.71 -18.54
C LEU A 181 3.80 27.18 -18.28
N ALA A 182 2.81 28.04 -17.96
CA ALA A 182 3.11 29.41 -17.56
C ALA A 182 3.84 29.45 -16.19
N ALA A 183 3.45 28.63 -15.23
CA ALA A 183 4.16 28.49 -13.95
C ALA A 183 5.57 27.92 -14.15
N ALA A 184 5.73 26.90 -14.97
CA ALA A 184 7.05 26.33 -15.32
C ALA A 184 7.96 27.39 -15.94
N ALA A 185 7.45 28.22 -16.86
CA ALA A 185 8.23 29.31 -17.45
C ALA A 185 8.66 30.38 -16.41
N ARG A 186 7.80 30.68 -15.42
CA ARG A 186 8.17 31.60 -14.32
C ARG A 186 9.24 30.97 -13.42
N ALA A 187 9.17 29.66 -13.16
CA ALA A 187 10.20 28.93 -12.42
C ALA A 187 11.56 29.03 -13.10
N GLU A 188 11.63 28.81 -14.41
CA GLU A 188 12.87 28.95 -15.20
C GLU A 188 13.43 30.37 -15.17
N GLN A 189 12.57 31.39 -15.31
CA GLN A 189 12.99 32.79 -15.21
C GLN A 189 13.56 33.10 -13.81
N ALA A 190 12.96 32.54 -12.76
CA ALA A 190 13.48 32.71 -11.41
C ALA A 190 14.83 31.97 -11.24
N LEU A 191 14.99 30.76 -11.79
CA LEU A 191 16.25 30.02 -11.79
C LEU A 191 17.38 30.79 -12.48
N ALA A 192 17.09 31.48 -13.59
CA ALA A 192 18.07 32.30 -14.27
C ALA A 192 18.60 33.49 -13.41
N ARG A 193 17.79 33.91 -12.43
CA ARG A 193 18.12 34.99 -11.49
C ARG A 193 18.70 34.50 -10.16
N ALA A 194 18.51 33.19 -9.86
CA ALA A 194 19.00 32.60 -8.63
C ALA A 194 20.55 32.54 -8.62
N GLY A 195 21.15 32.68 -7.44
CA GLY A 195 22.59 32.63 -7.27
C GLY A 195 23.19 31.23 -7.60
N PRO A 196 24.52 31.12 -7.64
CA PRO A 196 25.22 29.90 -8.03
C PRO A 196 25.01 28.74 -7.05
N THR A 197 24.58 29.02 -5.83
CA THR A 197 24.26 28.01 -4.79
C THR A 197 22.85 27.44 -4.90
N ALA A 198 22.03 27.93 -5.85
CA ALA A 198 20.68 27.42 -6.04
C ALA A 198 20.72 25.97 -6.55
N PRO A 199 19.77 25.10 -6.13
CA PRO A 199 19.69 23.70 -6.56
C PRO A 199 19.11 23.61 -7.99
N ARG A 200 19.84 24.19 -8.97
CA ARG A 200 19.34 24.36 -10.34
C ARG A 200 19.04 23.04 -11.03
N ALA A 201 19.94 22.05 -10.88
CA ALA A 201 19.78 20.74 -11.52
C ALA A 201 18.50 20.04 -11.01
N VAL A 202 18.27 20.02 -9.68
CA VAL A 202 17.07 19.43 -9.06
C VAL A 202 15.79 20.12 -9.51
N LEU A 203 15.78 21.46 -9.56
CA LEU A 203 14.58 22.20 -9.94
C LEU A 203 14.24 22.02 -11.42
N LEU A 204 15.24 21.99 -12.30
CA LEU A 204 15.04 21.66 -13.72
C LEU A 204 14.55 20.23 -13.93
N LEU A 205 15.10 19.27 -13.18
CA LEU A 205 14.63 17.89 -13.18
C LEU A 205 13.14 17.81 -12.78
N ASN A 206 12.78 18.45 -11.66
CA ASN A 206 11.39 18.43 -11.17
C ASN A 206 10.41 19.09 -12.15
N LEU A 207 10.83 20.16 -12.82
CA LEU A 207 10.05 20.82 -13.87
C LEU A 207 9.87 19.88 -15.06
N GLY A 208 10.95 19.22 -15.51
CA GLY A 208 10.91 18.26 -16.61
C GLY A 208 9.96 17.10 -16.33
N LEU A 209 10.09 16.46 -15.14
CA LEU A 209 9.22 15.38 -14.70
C LEU A 209 7.76 15.84 -14.53
N GLY A 210 7.53 17.04 -14.03
CA GLY A 210 6.18 17.61 -13.91
C GLY A 210 5.51 17.81 -15.27
N VAL A 211 6.26 18.29 -16.27
CA VAL A 211 5.74 18.43 -17.66
C VAL A 211 5.52 17.06 -18.32
N GLU A 212 6.38 16.06 -18.05
CA GLU A 212 6.22 14.68 -18.52
C GLU A 212 4.88 14.08 -18.01
N GLN A 213 4.58 14.23 -16.72
CA GLN A 213 3.32 13.76 -16.13
C GLN A 213 2.07 14.36 -16.80
N MET A 214 2.18 15.56 -17.35
CA MET A 214 1.06 16.19 -18.05
C MET A 214 0.74 15.54 -19.41
N ILE A 215 1.65 14.76 -19.99
CA ILE A 215 1.45 14.12 -21.30
C ILE A 215 0.22 13.22 -21.29
N ALA A 216 0.08 12.40 -20.26
CA ALA A 216 -1.07 11.50 -20.09
C ALA A 216 -2.40 12.26 -19.90
N LEU A 217 -2.35 13.42 -19.24
CA LEU A 217 -3.54 14.25 -18.97
C LEU A 217 -3.99 15.05 -20.21
N HIS A 218 -3.09 15.31 -21.17
CA HIS A 218 -3.33 16.17 -22.32
C HIS A 218 -2.86 15.53 -23.62
N PRO A 219 -3.49 14.45 -24.09
CA PRO A 219 -3.05 13.72 -25.28
C PRO A 219 -3.07 14.57 -26.56
N ASP A 220 -3.91 15.61 -26.63
CA ASP A 220 -3.96 16.60 -27.71
C ASP A 220 -2.69 17.47 -27.80
N ARG A 221 -1.93 17.56 -26.72
CA ARG A 221 -0.67 18.33 -26.61
C ARG A 221 0.55 17.45 -26.38
N ALA A 222 0.42 16.14 -26.41
CA ALA A 222 1.46 15.18 -26.01
C ALA A 222 2.82 15.50 -26.63
N ARG A 223 2.88 15.73 -27.95
CA ARG A 223 4.13 16.04 -28.66
C ARG A 223 4.80 17.34 -28.17
N ALA A 224 4.01 18.38 -27.94
CA ALA A 224 4.55 19.65 -27.46
C ALA A 224 5.05 19.57 -26.01
N LEU A 225 4.35 18.81 -25.17
CA LEU A 225 4.73 18.54 -23.79
C LEU A 225 5.98 17.65 -23.72
N ALA A 226 6.08 16.60 -24.54
CA ALA A 226 7.25 15.74 -24.63
C ALA A 226 8.50 16.55 -25.03
N ALA A 227 8.42 17.34 -26.09
CA ALA A 227 9.53 18.22 -26.50
C ALA A 227 9.94 19.21 -25.40
N ARG A 228 8.96 19.72 -24.62
CA ARG A 228 9.23 20.64 -23.51
C ARG A 228 9.88 19.93 -22.33
N ALA A 229 9.38 18.75 -21.95
CA ALA A 229 9.97 17.92 -20.92
C ALA A 229 11.40 17.52 -21.27
N SER A 230 11.65 17.06 -22.51
CA SER A 230 12.98 16.71 -22.99
C SER A 230 13.96 17.88 -22.88
N ALA A 231 13.59 19.09 -23.29
CA ALA A 231 14.46 20.27 -23.19
C ALA A 231 14.80 20.64 -21.73
N LEU A 232 13.85 20.50 -20.79
CA LEU A 232 14.08 20.75 -19.37
C LEU A 232 15.00 19.70 -18.75
N LEU A 233 14.77 18.41 -19.07
CA LEU A 233 15.59 17.30 -18.60
C LEU A 233 17.01 17.36 -19.19
N GLU A 234 17.18 17.79 -20.43
CA GLU A 234 18.48 18.05 -21.06
C GLU A 234 19.25 19.18 -20.36
N SER A 235 18.52 20.24 -19.98
CA SER A 235 19.08 21.31 -19.18
C SER A 235 19.47 20.83 -17.77
N ALA A 236 18.64 19.96 -17.14
CA ALA A 236 18.95 19.35 -15.84
C ALA A 236 20.21 18.48 -15.92
N GLU A 237 20.31 17.66 -16.97
CA GLU A 237 21.47 16.79 -17.26
C GLU A 237 22.75 17.63 -17.40
N ALA A 238 22.72 18.68 -18.21
CA ALA A 238 23.88 19.55 -18.44
C ALA A 238 24.37 20.19 -17.13
N VAL A 239 23.44 20.74 -16.33
CA VAL A 239 23.77 21.36 -15.03
C VAL A 239 24.26 20.31 -14.03
N ALA A 240 23.64 19.12 -13.98
CA ALA A 240 24.05 18.04 -13.10
C ALA A 240 25.49 17.55 -13.42
N ARG A 241 25.85 17.43 -14.70
CA ARG A 241 27.24 17.12 -15.12
C ARG A 241 28.21 18.22 -14.71
N GLU A 242 27.85 19.49 -14.87
CA GLU A 242 28.70 20.63 -14.47
C GLU A 242 28.91 20.65 -12.93
N GLN A 243 27.86 20.38 -12.17
CA GLN A 243 27.89 20.39 -10.70
C GLN A 243 28.42 19.09 -10.07
N GLY A 244 28.58 18.00 -10.86
CA GLY A 244 28.95 16.69 -10.37
C GLY A 244 27.82 16.00 -9.60
N ASP A 245 26.54 16.41 -9.80
CA ASP A 245 25.40 15.79 -9.14
C ASP A 245 24.99 14.49 -9.88
N ALA A 246 25.64 13.40 -9.51
CA ALA A 246 25.44 12.11 -10.17
C ALA A 246 24.02 11.55 -9.96
N ARG A 247 23.34 11.90 -8.86
CA ARG A 247 21.97 11.44 -8.59
C ARG A 247 20.97 12.13 -9.53
N VAL A 248 21.03 13.45 -9.64
CA VAL A 248 20.17 14.20 -10.58
C VAL A 248 20.47 13.79 -12.02
N LEU A 249 21.74 13.57 -12.36
CA LEU A 249 22.16 13.08 -13.67
C LEU A 249 21.48 11.74 -14.02
N ALA A 250 21.52 10.77 -13.13
CA ALA A 250 20.90 9.46 -13.34
C ALA A 250 19.37 9.58 -13.55
N TYR A 251 18.70 10.43 -12.77
CA TYR A 251 17.26 10.69 -12.95
C TYR A 251 16.96 11.35 -14.30
N ALA A 252 17.71 12.37 -14.69
CA ALA A 252 17.50 13.11 -15.95
C ALA A 252 17.70 12.20 -17.17
N LEU A 253 18.76 11.39 -17.15
CA LEU A 253 19.05 10.42 -18.21
C LEU A 253 17.94 9.37 -18.34
N ALA A 254 17.46 8.81 -17.23
CA ALA A 254 16.39 7.80 -17.25
C ALA A 254 15.06 8.39 -17.76
N ALA A 255 14.68 9.58 -17.30
CA ALA A 255 13.46 10.24 -17.76
C ALA A 255 13.53 10.57 -19.26
N ARG A 256 14.65 11.10 -19.73
CA ARG A 256 14.88 11.30 -21.18
C ARG A 256 14.81 9.98 -21.95
N GLY A 257 15.44 8.92 -21.42
CA GLY A 257 15.37 7.59 -22.03
C GLY A 257 13.93 7.07 -22.16
N GLY A 258 13.06 7.38 -21.22
CA GLY A 258 11.62 7.09 -21.31
C GLY A 258 10.94 7.88 -22.44
N LEU A 259 11.18 9.18 -22.51
CA LEU A 259 10.60 10.06 -23.55
C LEU A 259 11.05 9.69 -24.96
N GLU A 260 12.36 9.43 -25.19
CA GLU A 260 12.88 8.97 -26.47
C GLU A 260 12.19 7.68 -26.95
N ALA A 261 11.98 6.76 -26.02
CA ALA A 261 11.28 5.52 -26.31
C ALA A 261 9.81 5.74 -26.69
N GLU A 262 9.11 6.66 -26.01
CA GLU A 262 7.73 7.04 -26.34
C GLU A 262 7.63 7.75 -27.72
N GLU A 263 8.65 8.47 -28.11
CA GLU A 263 8.76 9.07 -29.45
C GLU A 263 9.15 8.05 -30.54
N GLY A 264 9.49 6.81 -30.13
CA GLY A 264 9.80 5.68 -31.01
C GLY A 264 11.30 5.39 -31.19
N ASP A 265 12.20 6.19 -30.62
CA ASP A 265 13.65 5.89 -30.62
C ASP A 265 14.02 5.00 -29.42
N LEU A 266 13.66 3.71 -29.53
CA LEU A 266 13.96 2.69 -28.51
C LEU A 266 15.47 2.54 -28.28
N ALA A 267 16.30 2.75 -29.30
CA ALA A 267 17.75 2.60 -29.21
C ALA A 267 18.38 3.73 -28.37
N ALA A 268 17.98 4.97 -28.61
CA ALA A 268 18.38 6.12 -27.79
C ALA A 268 17.88 5.95 -26.37
N GLY A 269 16.60 5.57 -26.19
CA GLY A 269 16.00 5.28 -24.90
C GLY A 269 16.79 4.24 -24.09
N LEU A 270 17.17 3.14 -24.73
CA LEU A 270 17.96 2.07 -24.12
C LEU A 270 19.37 2.57 -23.72
N SER A 271 20.03 3.37 -24.57
CA SER A 271 21.36 3.92 -24.28
C SER A 271 21.35 4.84 -23.06
N LEU A 272 20.39 5.78 -22.99
CA LEU A 272 20.24 6.71 -21.86
C LEU A 272 19.88 5.99 -20.56
N THR A 273 18.98 5.00 -20.63
CA THR A 273 18.62 4.19 -19.47
C THR A 273 19.81 3.39 -18.94
N ARG A 274 20.68 2.89 -19.82
CA ARG A 274 21.90 2.18 -19.43
C ARG A 274 22.87 3.10 -18.69
N GLU A 275 23.11 4.31 -19.22
CA GLU A 275 23.98 5.29 -18.55
C GLU A 275 23.43 5.68 -17.17
N ALA A 276 22.09 5.86 -17.06
CA ALA A 276 21.43 6.10 -15.77
C ALA A 276 21.61 4.96 -14.78
N LEU A 277 21.46 3.71 -15.24
CA LEU A 277 21.63 2.50 -14.41
C LEU A 277 23.08 2.35 -13.93
N ASP A 278 24.05 2.57 -14.81
CA ASP A 278 25.46 2.51 -14.43
C ASP A 278 25.80 3.61 -13.41
N GLY A 279 25.26 4.80 -13.55
CA GLY A 279 25.36 5.89 -12.57
C GLY A 279 24.74 5.52 -11.22
N ALA A 280 23.55 4.93 -11.20
CA ALA A 280 22.88 4.49 -9.99
C ALA A 280 23.65 3.41 -9.22
N ARG A 281 24.27 2.48 -9.94
CA ARG A 281 25.15 1.45 -9.34
C ARG A 281 26.39 2.04 -8.69
N LEU A 282 27.02 3.03 -9.32
CA LEU A 282 28.19 3.74 -8.77
C LEU A 282 27.86 4.55 -7.52
N LEU A 283 26.60 4.99 -7.39
CA LEU A 283 26.10 5.74 -6.22
C LEU A 283 25.71 4.85 -5.06
N ASP A 284 25.73 3.52 -5.22
CA ASP A 284 25.15 2.57 -4.27
C ASP A 284 23.69 2.97 -3.90
N ALA A 285 22.89 3.30 -4.91
CA ALA A 285 21.53 3.79 -4.78
C ALA A 285 20.52 2.70 -5.22
N PRO A 286 20.26 1.69 -4.38
CA PRO A 286 19.42 0.54 -4.75
C PRO A 286 18.00 0.93 -5.10
N GLU A 287 17.48 2.03 -4.54
CA GLU A 287 16.16 2.60 -4.86
C GLU A 287 16.06 3.14 -6.29
N LEU A 288 17.17 3.44 -6.95
CA LEU A 288 17.25 3.81 -8.35
C LEU A 288 17.52 2.59 -9.24
N VAL A 289 18.36 1.67 -8.77
CA VAL A 289 18.82 0.52 -9.55
C VAL A 289 17.63 -0.30 -10.03
N TYR A 290 16.70 -0.72 -9.15
CA TYR A 290 15.55 -1.54 -9.56
C TYR A 290 14.65 -0.81 -10.57
N ARG A 291 14.49 0.51 -10.43
CA ARG A 291 13.65 1.32 -11.33
C ARG A 291 14.23 1.36 -12.75
N TRP A 292 15.52 1.59 -12.85
CA TRP A 292 16.17 1.65 -14.16
C TRP A 292 16.37 0.28 -14.79
N GLN A 293 16.54 -0.78 -14.00
CA GLN A 293 16.47 -2.17 -14.46
C GLN A 293 15.11 -2.50 -15.06
N ALA A 294 14.02 -2.10 -14.40
CA ALA A 294 12.65 -2.30 -14.89
C ALA A 294 12.41 -1.50 -16.21
N GLN A 295 12.88 -0.26 -16.27
CA GLN A 295 12.79 0.53 -17.50
C GLN A 295 13.61 -0.09 -18.64
N TRP A 296 14.83 -0.54 -18.35
CA TRP A 296 15.68 -1.27 -19.29
C TRP A 296 14.96 -2.52 -19.83
N ALA A 297 14.39 -3.33 -18.95
CA ALA A 297 13.64 -4.54 -19.30
C ALA A 297 12.43 -4.21 -20.20
N ARG A 298 11.68 -3.16 -19.88
CA ARG A 298 10.55 -2.69 -20.70
C ARG A 298 10.98 -2.30 -22.11
N LEU A 299 12.12 -1.62 -22.24
CA LEU A 299 12.67 -1.23 -23.55
C LEU A 299 13.12 -2.45 -24.36
N LEU A 300 13.76 -3.44 -23.73
CA LEU A 300 14.11 -4.70 -24.37
C LEU A 300 12.86 -5.44 -24.87
N ALA A 301 11.80 -5.49 -24.06
CA ALA A 301 10.52 -6.08 -24.46
C ALA A 301 9.94 -5.36 -25.70
N ALA A 302 9.95 -4.02 -25.72
CA ALA A 302 9.49 -3.22 -26.84
C ALA A 302 10.33 -3.43 -28.12
N MET A 303 11.61 -3.75 -27.98
CA MET A 303 12.50 -4.12 -29.08
C MET A 303 12.34 -5.58 -29.53
N GLY A 304 11.52 -6.39 -28.85
CA GLY A 304 11.31 -7.81 -29.14
C GLY A 304 12.31 -8.75 -28.48
N ASP A 305 13.25 -8.26 -27.70
CA ASP A 305 14.15 -9.10 -26.88
C ASP A 305 13.46 -9.51 -25.57
N ARG A 306 12.57 -10.52 -25.67
CA ARG A 306 11.84 -11.05 -24.55
C ARG A 306 12.74 -11.70 -23.51
N SER A 307 13.77 -12.41 -23.95
CA SER A 307 14.69 -13.08 -23.02
C SER A 307 15.50 -12.09 -22.18
N GLY A 308 15.99 -11.02 -22.81
CA GLY A 308 16.65 -9.93 -22.13
C GLY A 308 15.70 -9.17 -21.18
N ALA A 309 14.45 -8.97 -21.59
CA ALA A 309 13.43 -8.32 -20.77
C ALA A 309 13.11 -9.14 -19.49
N ILE A 310 12.88 -10.46 -19.62
CA ILE A 310 12.63 -11.35 -18.47
C ILE A 310 13.84 -11.32 -17.51
N ALA A 311 15.06 -11.39 -18.04
CA ALA A 311 16.27 -11.30 -17.21
C ALA A 311 16.36 -9.95 -16.48
N GLY A 312 16.08 -8.85 -17.15
CA GLY A 312 16.10 -7.50 -16.56
C GLY A 312 15.05 -7.31 -15.47
N TYR A 313 13.81 -7.83 -15.66
CA TYR A 313 12.79 -7.77 -14.61
C TYR A 313 13.12 -8.65 -13.42
N ARG A 314 13.73 -9.83 -13.61
CA ARG A 314 14.23 -10.67 -12.51
C ARG A 314 15.26 -9.91 -11.67
N GLU A 315 16.22 -9.26 -12.34
CA GLU A 315 17.21 -8.42 -11.65
C GLU A 315 16.56 -7.26 -10.88
N ALA A 316 15.56 -6.59 -11.49
CA ALA A 316 14.83 -5.52 -10.82
C ALA A 316 14.12 -5.99 -9.55
N LEU A 317 13.49 -7.16 -9.58
CA LEU A 317 12.84 -7.75 -8.41
C LEU A 317 13.84 -8.17 -7.33
N LEU A 318 15.02 -8.71 -7.71
CA LEU A 318 16.07 -9.02 -6.75
C LEU A 318 16.62 -7.76 -6.08
N SER A 319 16.85 -6.69 -6.86
CA SER A 319 17.29 -5.40 -6.31
C SER A 319 16.25 -4.78 -5.39
N LEU A 320 14.97 -4.90 -5.74
CA LEU A 320 13.86 -4.45 -4.92
C LEU A 320 13.76 -5.23 -3.61
N GLN A 321 13.98 -6.55 -3.64
CA GLN A 321 13.97 -7.39 -2.44
C GLN A 321 15.14 -7.04 -1.51
N ALA A 322 16.35 -6.89 -2.04
CA ALA A 322 17.51 -6.48 -1.27
C ALA A 322 17.33 -5.11 -0.60
N LEU A 323 16.67 -4.16 -1.30
CA LEU A 323 16.31 -2.87 -0.73
C LEU A 323 15.36 -3.00 0.46
N ARG A 324 14.43 -3.95 0.40
CA ARG A 324 13.45 -4.22 1.45
C ARG A 324 14.08 -4.84 2.69
N ASP A 325 15.04 -5.74 2.51
CA ASP A 325 15.73 -6.40 3.61
C ASP A 325 16.66 -5.44 4.41
N GLN A 326 17.02 -4.29 3.83
CA GLN A 326 17.77 -3.21 4.48
C GLN A 326 16.88 -2.27 5.28
N ALA A 327 16.05 -2.78 6.12
CA ALA A 327 15.28 -2.19 7.27
C ALA A 327 15.17 -0.66 7.44
N SER A 328 15.10 0.16 6.40
CA SER A 328 14.88 1.61 6.49
C SER A 328 13.69 2.11 5.65
N TRP A 329 12.68 1.30 5.49
CA TRP A 329 11.48 1.62 4.69
C TRP A 329 10.54 2.66 5.32
N GLY A 330 10.76 3.03 6.58
CA GLY A 330 9.84 3.90 7.33
C GLY A 330 9.74 5.34 6.85
N ALA A 331 10.67 5.84 6.05
CA ALA A 331 10.80 7.28 5.92
C ALA A 331 10.75 7.88 4.51
N GLY A 332 10.69 7.12 3.43
CA GLY A 332 10.90 7.70 2.10
C GLY A 332 9.91 7.35 0.98
N LEU A 333 9.04 6.38 1.17
CA LEU A 333 8.12 5.92 0.13
C LEU A 333 6.66 6.03 0.61
N ALA A 334 6.20 7.27 0.79
CA ALA A 334 4.81 7.55 1.12
C ALA A 334 3.84 6.91 0.12
N SER A 335 2.76 6.43 0.64
CA SER A 335 1.54 5.75 0.18
C SER A 335 1.13 5.73 -1.31
N SER A 336 1.72 6.47 -2.20
CA SER A 336 1.42 6.43 -3.65
C SER A 336 2.36 5.52 -4.45
N SER A 337 3.28 4.80 -3.80
CA SER A 337 4.45 4.26 -4.47
C SER A 337 4.35 2.79 -4.89
N PHE A 338 3.59 1.95 -4.19
CA PHE A 338 3.55 0.52 -4.52
C PHE A 338 2.81 0.28 -5.84
N ASP A 339 1.58 0.78 -5.94
CA ASP A 339 0.74 0.57 -7.12
C ASP A 339 1.36 1.17 -8.38
N ASP A 340 2.03 2.34 -8.26
CA ASP A 340 2.60 3.08 -9.39
C ASP A 340 4.01 2.61 -9.77
N ARG A 341 4.79 2.11 -8.82
CA ARG A 341 6.23 1.87 -9.03
C ARG A 341 6.66 0.41 -8.90
N VAL A 342 6.06 -0.34 -8.00
CA VAL A 342 6.44 -1.71 -7.68
C VAL A 342 5.56 -2.72 -8.41
N ALA A 343 4.25 -2.58 -8.31
CA ALA A 343 3.29 -3.48 -8.93
C ALA A 343 3.50 -3.64 -10.45
N PRO A 344 3.83 -2.57 -11.24
CA PRO A 344 4.10 -2.72 -12.66
C PRO A 344 5.27 -3.65 -12.99
N VAL A 345 6.31 -3.71 -12.14
CA VAL A 345 7.47 -4.58 -12.37
C VAL A 345 7.06 -6.05 -12.31
N TYR A 346 6.27 -6.43 -11.30
CA TYR A 346 5.72 -7.78 -11.18
C TYR A 346 4.79 -8.13 -12.33
N ARG A 347 3.87 -7.22 -12.67
CA ARG A 347 2.86 -7.45 -13.73
C ARG A 347 3.48 -7.62 -15.10
N GLN A 348 4.49 -6.82 -15.42
CA GLN A 348 5.21 -6.92 -16.71
C GLN A 348 6.00 -8.23 -16.82
N LEU A 349 6.65 -8.66 -15.73
CA LEU A 349 7.30 -9.98 -15.71
C LEU A 349 6.28 -11.10 -15.87
N LEU A 350 5.16 -11.05 -15.13
CA LEU A 350 4.08 -12.03 -15.25
C LEU A 350 3.56 -12.14 -16.68
N GLU A 351 3.29 -11.01 -17.33
CA GLU A 351 2.81 -10.98 -18.72
C GLU A 351 3.77 -11.69 -19.65
N LEU A 352 5.06 -11.36 -19.59
CA LEU A 352 6.10 -12.01 -20.42
C LEU A 352 6.21 -13.52 -20.14
N LEU A 353 6.21 -13.94 -18.87
CA LEU A 353 6.31 -15.36 -18.50
C LEU A 353 5.10 -16.17 -19.01
N LEU A 354 3.90 -15.60 -18.90
CA LEU A 354 2.66 -16.24 -19.37
C LEU A 354 2.62 -16.30 -20.91
N GLU A 355 3.10 -15.28 -21.61
CA GLU A 355 3.24 -15.29 -23.08
C GLU A 355 4.26 -16.33 -23.55
N GLU A 356 5.41 -16.43 -22.89
CA GLU A 356 6.40 -17.48 -23.17
C GLU A 356 5.84 -18.88 -22.93
N ALA A 357 5.09 -19.06 -21.83
CA ALA A 357 4.41 -20.31 -21.56
C ALA A 357 3.38 -20.67 -22.64
N ALA A 358 2.61 -19.70 -23.12
CA ALA A 358 1.58 -19.90 -24.14
C ALA A 358 2.17 -20.27 -25.52
N THR A 359 3.33 -19.72 -25.84
CA THR A 359 3.97 -19.92 -27.16
C THR A 359 5.00 -21.06 -27.17
N SER A 360 5.39 -21.59 -25.99
CA SER A 360 6.39 -22.66 -25.89
C SER A 360 5.86 -23.98 -26.46
N PRO A 361 6.56 -24.58 -27.46
CA PRO A 361 6.21 -25.88 -27.99
C PRO A 361 6.66 -27.04 -27.10
N ASP A 362 7.60 -26.80 -26.17
CA ASP A 362 8.13 -27.80 -25.24
C ASP A 362 7.29 -27.80 -23.96
N PRO A 363 6.60 -28.91 -23.62
CA PRO A 363 5.78 -29.03 -22.43
C PRO A 363 6.56 -28.80 -21.12
N GLU A 364 7.82 -29.26 -21.03
CA GLU A 364 8.63 -29.06 -19.83
C GLU A 364 9.03 -27.59 -19.67
N GLN A 365 9.40 -26.93 -20.78
CA GLN A 365 9.71 -25.51 -20.77
C GLN A 365 8.47 -24.67 -20.46
N ARG A 366 7.31 -25.04 -21.01
CA ARG A 366 6.02 -24.43 -20.68
C ARG A 366 5.76 -24.50 -19.17
N GLN A 367 5.93 -25.68 -18.57
CA GLN A 367 5.74 -25.84 -17.12
C GLN A 367 6.72 -25.01 -16.29
N ARG A 368 7.98 -24.89 -16.70
CA ARG A 368 8.95 -24.02 -16.03
C ARG A 368 8.48 -22.56 -16.01
N TRP A 369 7.98 -22.07 -17.14
CA TRP A 369 7.43 -20.70 -17.22
C TRP A 369 6.20 -20.51 -16.34
N LEU A 370 5.28 -21.47 -16.31
CA LEU A 370 4.06 -21.41 -15.46
C LEU A 370 4.39 -21.47 -13.98
N VAL A 371 5.34 -22.30 -13.56
CA VAL A 371 5.82 -22.37 -12.18
C VAL A 371 6.44 -21.06 -11.75
N GLU A 372 7.25 -20.44 -12.63
CA GLU A 372 7.85 -19.15 -12.34
C GLU A 372 6.80 -18.02 -12.31
N ALA A 373 5.82 -18.02 -13.21
CA ALA A 373 4.71 -17.08 -13.18
C ALA A 373 3.92 -17.19 -11.88
N ARG A 374 3.60 -18.40 -11.42
CA ARG A 374 2.97 -18.64 -10.11
C ARG A 374 3.82 -18.06 -8.98
N SER A 375 5.11 -18.39 -8.93
CA SER A 375 6.01 -17.88 -7.88
C SER A 375 6.14 -16.35 -7.90
N THR A 376 6.12 -15.75 -9.10
CA THR A 376 6.13 -14.29 -9.26
C THR A 376 4.82 -13.67 -8.73
N MET A 377 3.67 -14.30 -9.00
CA MET A 377 2.37 -13.87 -8.47
C MET A 377 2.32 -13.97 -6.95
N GLU A 378 2.80 -15.06 -6.36
CA GLU A 378 2.91 -15.22 -4.91
C GLU A 378 3.82 -14.15 -4.28
N SER A 379 4.94 -13.85 -4.92
CA SER A 379 5.86 -12.78 -4.48
C SER A 379 5.22 -11.40 -4.60
N PHE A 380 4.42 -11.17 -5.63
CA PHE A 380 3.63 -9.94 -5.80
C PHE A 380 2.62 -9.79 -4.66
N LYS A 381 1.83 -10.84 -4.36
CA LYS A 381 0.84 -10.83 -3.28
C LYS A 381 1.46 -10.60 -1.90
N ALA A 382 2.60 -11.23 -1.63
CA ALA A 382 3.35 -10.97 -0.40
C ALA A 382 3.85 -9.51 -0.32
N ALA A 383 4.31 -8.95 -1.44
CA ALA A 383 4.77 -7.58 -1.51
C ALA A 383 3.63 -6.55 -1.32
N GLU A 384 2.45 -6.83 -1.90
CA GLU A 384 1.24 -6.02 -1.77
C GLU A 384 0.73 -5.97 -0.32
N LEU A 385 0.68 -7.12 0.36
CA LEU A 385 0.27 -7.18 1.77
C LEU A 385 1.27 -6.48 2.69
N ARG A 386 2.56 -6.64 2.44
CA ARG A 386 3.61 -5.97 3.22
C ARG A 386 3.51 -4.45 3.09
N ASP A 387 3.25 -3.94 1.89
CA ASP A 387 3.04 -2.51 1.67
C ASP A 387 1.80 -2.00 2.40
N TYR A 388 0.70 -2.76 2.33
CA TYR A 388 -0.55 -2.40 3.01
C TYR A 388 -0.38 -2.35 4.53
N PHE A 389 0.19 -3.39 5.15
CA PHE A 389 0.33 -3.46 6.61
C PHE A 389 1.57 -2.75 7.16
N ARG A 390 2.51 -2.34 6.30
CA ARG A 390 3.82 -1.78 6.69
C ARG A 390 4.56 -2.65 7.71
N ASP A 391 4.49 -3.99 7.53
CA ASP A 391 4.92 -4.97 8.51
C ASP A 391 5.69 -6.13 7.84
N ASP A 392 6.86 -6.47 8.38
CA ASP A 392 7.71 -7.57 7.91
C ASP A 392 7.20 -8.97 8.34
N CYS A 393 6.10 -9.03 9.09
CA CYS A 393 5.49 -10.28 9.56
C CYS A 393 5.08 -11.23 8.42
N VAL A 394 4.83 -10.69 7.23
CA VAL A 394 4.50 -11.45 6.02
C VAL A 394 5.63 -12.43 5.64
N ASP A 395 6.91 -12.05 5.86
CA ASP A 395 8.06 -12.89 5.51
C ASP A 395 8.27 -14.04 6.48
N ALA A 396 7.96 -13.84 7.77
CA ALA A 396 8.03 -14.91 8.77
C ALA A 396 7.02 -16.04 8.49
N GLN A 397 5.86 -15.71 7.94
CA GLN A 397 4.85 -16.70 7.53
C GLN A 397 5.32 -17.51 6.32
N ARG A 398 5.90 -16.85 5.31
CA ARG A 398 6.41 -17.47 4.09
C ARG A 398 7.49 -18.53 4.37
N ALA A 399 8.33 -18.33 5.38
CA ALA A 399 9.39 -19.26 5.75
C ALA A 399 8.88 -20.59 6.34
N ARG A 400 7.60 -20.68 6.73
CA ARG A 400 6.98 -21.87 7.35
C ARG A 400 6.21 -22.75 6.38
N THR A 401 5.89 -22.26 5.19
CA THR A 401 5.01 -22.94 4.24
C THR A 401 5.77 -23.99 3.45
N ARG A 402 5.27 -25.23 3.45
CA ARG A 402 5.79 -26.37 2.66
C ARG A 402 5.01 -26.48 1.35
N GLY A 403 5.68 -26.97 0.30
CA GLY A 403 5.13 -27.05 -1.06
C GLY A 403 3.71 -27.66 -1.14
N LEU A 404 2.93 -27.02 -1.91
CA LEU A 404 1.48 -27.11 -2.14
C LEU A 404 0.94 -28.42 -2.66
N GLU A 405 1.73 -29.10 -3.48
CA GLU A 405 1.28 -30.15 -4.37
C GLU A 405 0.82 -31.43 -3.63
N SER A 406 1.07 -31.48 -2.30
CA SER A 406 0.73 -32.63 -1.46
C SER A 406 -0.46 -32.41 -0.51
N VAL A 407 -1.05 -31.21 -0.47
CA VAL A 407 -1.83 -30.80 0.72
C VAL A 407 -3.34 -31.04 0.60
N SER A 408 -3.92 -30.99 -0.59
CA SER A 408 -5.37 -31.25 -0.74
C SER A 408 -5.71 -31.94 -2.06
N PRO A 409 -6.09 -33.22 -2.03
CA PRO A 409 -6.47 -33.95 -3.24
C PRO A 409 -7.80 -33.45 -3.85
N ASN A 410 -8.55 -32.60 -3.18
CA ASN A 410 -9.91 -32.22 -3.56
C ASN A 410 -10.09 -30.71 -3.84
N ALA A 411 -8.99 -29.94 -3.96
CA ALA A 411 -9.08 -28.50 -4.21
C ALA A 411 -8.31 -28.08 -5.47
N ALA A 412 -8.91 -27.24 -6.29
CA ALA A 412 -8.22 -26.51 -7.36
C ALA A 412 -7.92 -25.09 -6.93
N ILE A 413 -6.72 -24.59 -7.27
CA ILE A 413 -6.29 -23.23 -6.99
C ILE A 413 -6.32 -22.44 -8.28
N ILE A 414 -6.98 -21.28 -8.26
CA ILE A 414 -7.22 -20.45 -9.41
C ILE A 414 -6.60 -19.07 -9.15
N TYR A 415 -5.66 -18.68 -10.02
CA TYR A 415 -5.05 -17.35 -10.05
C TYR A 415 -5.63 -16.57 -11.24
N PRO A 416 -6.62 -15.72 -11.05
CA PRO A 416 -7.08 -14.79 -12.07
C PRO A 416 -6.11 -13.60 -12.14
N ILE A 417 -5.17 -13.65 -13.08
CA ILE A 417 -4.12 -12.63 -13.27
C ILE A 417 -4.63 -11.59 -14.26
N LEU A 418 -4.87 -10.39 -13.76
CA LEU A 418 -5.42 -9.29 -14.54
C LEU A 418 -4.29 -8.57 -15.31
N LEU A 419 -4.18 -8.84 -16.62
CA LEU A 419 -3.27 -8.15 -17.54
C LEU A 419 -3.96 -6.94 -18.18
N ARG A 420 -3.20 -6.10 -18.87
CA ARG A 420 -3.73 -4.88 -19.48
C ARG A 420 -4.91 -5.19 -20.41
N ASP A 421 -4.72 -6.05 -21.39
CA ASP A 421 -5.64 -6.28 -22.50
C ASP A 421 -6.39 -7.63 -22.42
N GLN A 422 -6.00 -8.49 -21.49
CA GLN A 422 -6.58 -9.82 -21.30
C GLN A 422 -6.45 -10.27 -19.84
N THR A 423 -7.16 -11.33 -19.47
CA THR A 423 -7.05 -11.98 -18.16
C THR A 423 -6.48 -13.39 -18.37
N ALA A 424 -5.48 -13.75 -17.57
CA ALA A 424 -4.91 -15.10 -17.57
C ALA A 424 -5.45 -15.87 -16.37
N LEU A 425 -6.02 -17.03 -16.61
CA LEU A 425 -6.43 -17.98 -15.57
C LEU A 425 -5.34 -19.04 -15.45
N LEU A 426 -4.54 -18.95 -14.39
CA LEU A 426 -3.56 -19.98 -14.06
C LEU A 426 -4.19 -20.93 -13.04
N VAL A 427 -4.28 -22.22 -13.39
CA VAL A 427 -5.00 -23.23 -12.61
C VAL A 427 -4.05 -24.33 -12.16
N SER A 428 -4.07 -24.62 -10.87
CA SER A 428 -3.39 -25.76 -10.25
C SER A 428 -4.44 -26.75 -9.77
N SER A 429 -4.49 -27.95 -10.40
CA SER A 429 -5.34 -29.07 -10.00
C SER A 429 -4.51 -30.19 -9.37
N PRO A 430 -5.07 -30.98 -8.45
CA PRO A 430 -4.33 -32.06 -7.77
C PRO A 430 -3.78 -33.09 -8.77
N GLY A 431 -2.49 -33.37 -8.70
CA GLY A 431 -1.83 -34.37 -9.52
C GLY A 431 -1.69 -34.04 -11.01
N GLU A 432 -2.07 -32.80 -11.40
CA GLU A 432 -1.97 -32.33 -12.79
C GLU A 432 -0.94 -31.21 -12.92
N PRO A 433 -0.33 -31.05 -14.12
CA PRO A 433 0.49 -29.89 -14.42
C PRO A 433 -0.32 -28.59 -14.34
N LEU A 434 0.37 -27.46 -14.06
CA LEU A 434 -0.24 -26.15 -14.14
C LEU A 434 -0.83 -25.91 -15.53
N ASP A 435 -2.02 -25.33 -15.57
CA ASP A 435 -2.69 -24.97 -16.82
C ASP A 435 -2.91 -23.47 -16.93
N LEU A 436 -2.96 -22.98 -18.18
CA LEU A 436 -3.09 -21.57 -18.50
C LEU A 436 -4.16 -21.39 -19.58
N VAL A 437 -5.16 -20.57 -19.27
CA VAL A 437 -6.20 -20.15 -20.21
C VAL A 437 -6.24 -18.63 -20.26
N PHE A 438 -6.12 -18.06 -21.47
CA PHE A 438 -6.33 -16.63 -21.67
C PHE A 438 -7.80 -16.33 -22.01
N VAL A 439 -8.34 -15.31 -21.37
CA VAL A 439 -9.68 -14.78 -21.62
C VAL A 439 -9.52 -13.36 -22.19
N PRO A 440 -10.13 -13.01 -23.34
CA PRO A 440 -9.97 -11.72 -23.99
C PRO A 440 -10.77 -10.61 -23.28
N VAL A 441 -10.48 -10.40 -22.00
CA VAL A 441 -11.11 -9.41 -21.13
C VAL A 441 -10.02 -8.62 -20.43
N SER A 442 -9.98 -7.32 -20.70
CA SER A 442 -8.99 -6.41 -20.10
C SER A 442 -9.20 -6.29 -18.59
N ARG A 443 -8.13 -5.90 -17.87
CA ARG A 443 -8.18 -5.53 -16.46
C ARG A 443 -9.31 -4.54 -16.18
N GLU A 444 -9.37 -3.45 -16.94
CA GLU A 444 -10.36 -2.38 -16.74
C GLU A 444 -11.81 -2.90 -16.86
N ALA A 445 -12.08 -3.71 -17.88
CA ALA A 445 -13.42 -4.28 -18.10
C ALA A 445 -13.81 -5.23 -16.98
N LEU A 446 -12.91 -6.05 -16.51
CA LEU A 446 -13.16 -7.01 -15.43
C LEU A 446 -13.36 -6.29 -14.09
N GLU A 447 -12.53 -5.30 -13.77
CA GLU A 447 -12.67 -4.50 -12.55
C GLU A 447 -13.98 -3.70 -12.53
N ALA A 448 -14.38 -3.12 -13.67
CA ALA A 448 -15.66 -2.41 -13.79
C ALA A 448 -16.86 -3.35 -13.55
N GLU A 449 -16.81 -4.58 -14.08
CA GLU A 449 -17.87 -5.56 -13.88
C GLU A 449 -17.89 -6.08 -12.43
N ALA A 450 -16.73 -6.30 -11.81
CA ALA A 450 -16.65 -6.69 -10.40
C ALA A 450 -17.24 -5.61 -9.47
N LYS A 451 -16.89 -4.33 -9.69
CA LYS A 451 -17.48 -3.19 -8.97
C LYS A 451 -19.01 -3.12 -9.17
N THR A 452 -19.46 -3.41 -10.38
CA THR A 452 -20.90 -3.44 -10.71
C THR A 452 -21.60 -4.59 -9.97
N LEU A 453 -21.03 -5.80 -9.99
CA LEU A 453 -21.56 -6.95 -9.25
C LEU A 453 -21.67 -6.62 -7.77
N ARG A 454 -20.61 -6.10 -7.16
CA ARG A 454 -20.56 -5.71 -5.75
C ARG A 454 -21.72 -4.77 -5.40
N ALA A 455 -21.86 -3.66 -6.13
CA ALA A 455 -22.91 -2.67 -5.89
C ALA A 455 -24.33 -3.22 -6.08
N GLN A 456 -24.50 -4.25 -6.92
CA GLN A 456 -25.80 -4.87 -7.16
C GLN A 456 -26.13 -5.95 -6.12
N LEU A 457 -25.14 -6.69 -5.61
CA LEU A 457 -25.33 -7.68 -4.56
C LEU A 457 -25.82 -7.05 -3.25
N GLU A 458 -25.34 -5.87 -2.90
CA GLU A 458 -25.78 -5.14 -1.70
C GLU A 458 -27.24 -4.67 -1.78
N ARG A 459 -27.84 -4.63 -2.98
CA ARG A 459 -29.23 -4.18 -3.19
C ARG A 459 -30.21 -5.34 -3.12
N GLN A 460 -30.66 -5.70 -1.93
CA GLN A 460 -31.56 -6.84 -1.65
C GLN A 460 -32.87 -6.84 -2.43
N ALA A 461 -33.34 -5.67 -2.89
CA ALA A 461 -34.63 -5.52 -3.57
C ALA A 461 -34.61 -5.91 -5.06
N THR A 462 -33.45 -6.28 -5.64
CA THR A 462 -33.35 -6.53 -7.09
C THR A 462 -32.55 -7.79 -7.39
N ARG A 463 -32.80 -8.37 -8.58
CA ARG A 463 -32.00 -9.49 -9.11
C ARG A 463 -31.04 -9.07 -10.22
N ARG A 464 -30.73 -7.80 -10.34
CA ARG A 464 -29.83 -7.29 -11.40
C ARG A 464 -28.43 -7.87 -11.32
N TYR A 465 -27.99 -8.25 -10.14
CA TYR A 465 -26.71 -8.93 -9.92
C TYR A 465 -26.50 -10.17 -10.79
N LEU A 466 -27.59 -10.87 -11.20
CA LEU A 466 -27.48 -12.06 -12.04
C LEU A 466 -26.81 -11.79 -13.38
N VAL A 467 -26.96 -10.58 -13.94
CA VAL A 467 -26.31 -10.22 -15.22
C VAL A 467 -24.80 -10.17 -15.06
N SER A 468 -24.32 -9.46 -14.04
CA SER A 468 -22.89 -9.35 -13.73
C SER A 468 -22.32 -10.66 -13.22
N ALA A 469 -23.07 -11.40 -12.39
CA ALA A 469 -22.64 -12.71 -11.87
C ALA A 469 -22.42 -13.74 -12.99
N ARG A 470 -23.31 -13.78 -14.01
CA ARG A 470 -23.16 -14.63 -15.19
C ARG A 470 -21.99 -14.22 -16.05
N ARG A 471 -21.82 -12.93 -16.29
CA ARG A 471 -20.73 -12.41 -17.09
C ARG A 471 -19.37 -12.75 -16.47
N LEU A 472 -19.24 -12.56 -15.17
CA LEU A 472 -18.00 -12.92 -14.45
C LEU A 472 -17.80 -14.44 -14.38
N TYR A 473 -18.88 -15.24 -14.27
CA TYR A 473 -18.78 -16.69 -14.40
C TYR A 473 -18.25 -17.11 -15.77
N ASP A 474 -18.79 -16.52 -16.84
CA ASP A 474 -18.36 -16.80 -18.22
C ASP A 474 -16.89 -16.40 -18.47
N TRP A 475 -16.38 -15.41 -17.74
CA TRP A 475 -14.99 -14.98 -17.84
C TRP A 475 -14.02 -15.79 -16.97
N LEU A 476 -14.44 -16.14 -15.75
CA LEU A 476 -13.53 -16.69 -14.74
C LEU A 476 -13.65 -18.21 -14.56
N ILE A 477 -14.83 -18.80 -14.81
CA ILE A 477 -15.10 -20.21 -14.54
C ILE A 477 -15.34 -20.99 -15.82
N ARG A 478 -16.21 -20.49 -16.71
CA ARG A 478 -16.57 -21.20 -17.95
C ARG A 478 -15.36 -21.70 -18.76
N PRO A 479 -14.27 -20.92 -18.92
CA PRO A 479 -13.10 -21.35 -19.70
C PRO A 479 -12.35 -22.56 -19.11
N ILE A 480 -12.51 -22.82 -17.82
CA ILE A 480 -11.84 -23.89 -17.06
C ILE A 480 -12.80 -24.96 -16.53
N GLU A 481 -14.11 -24.80 -16.71
CA GLU A 481 -15.17 -25.61 -16.13
C GLU A 481 -15.01 -27.11 -16.44
N ALA A 482 -14.84 -27.47 -17.71
CA ALA A 482 -14.66 -28.85 -18.12
C ALA A 482 -13.44 -29.53 -17.45
N ARG A 483 -12.39 -28.75 -17.16
CA ARG A 483 -11.21 -29.24 -16.45
C ARG A 483 -11.50 -29.43 -14.97
N LEU A 484 -12.20 -28.50 -14.33
CA LEU A 484 -12.61 -28.62 -12.93
C LEU A 484 -13.49 -29.86 -12.72
N GLU A 485 -14.43 -30.10 -13.62
CA GLU A 485 -15.27 -31.30 -13.60
C GLU A 485 -14.43 -32.60 -13.78
N ALA A 486 -13.51 -32.61 -14.73
CA ALA A 486 -12.66 -33.76 -15.01
C ALA A 486 -11.73 -34.11 -13.85
N SER A 487 -11.22 -33.09 -13.12
CA SER A 487 -10.35 -33.27 -11.96
C SER A 487 -11.08 -33.75 -10.70
N GLY A 488 -12.43 -33.72 -10.69
CA GLY A 488 -13.27 -34.18 -9.58
C GLY A 488 -13.07 -33.39 -8.28
N VAL A 489 -12.58 -32.15 -8.35
CA VAL A 489 -12.40 -31.29 -7.18
C VAL A 489 -13.75 -30.84 -6.62
N SER A 490 -13.81 -30.66 -5.31
CA SER A 490 -15.00 -30.21 -4.59
C SER A 490 -14.83 -28.82 -3.97
N THR A 491 -13.63 -28.26 -4.04
CA THR A 491 -13.30 -26.96 -3.47
C THR A 491 -12.52 -26.12 -4.49
N LEU A 492 -12.89 -24.88 -4.65
CA LEU A 492 -12.16 -23.87 -5.43
C LEU A 492 -11.54 -22.85 -4.51
N VAL A 493 -10.23 -22.65 -4.63
CA VAL A 493 -9.48 -21.67 -3.86
C VAL A 493 -9.02 -20.57 -4.81
N PHE A 494 -9.48 -19.37 -4.59
CA PHE A 494 -9.10 -18.22 -5.40
C PHE A 494 -7.97 -17.43 -4.76
N VAL A 495 -7.00 -17.01 -5.58
CA VAL A 495 -5.98 -16.01 -5.25
C VAL A 495 -6.32 -14.73 -6.03
N PRO A 496 -7.25 -13.91 -5.54
CA PRO A 496 -7.81 -12.80 -6.32
C PRO A 496 -6.83 -11.63 -6.43
N ASP A 497 -6.95 -10.85 -7.52
CA ASP A 497 -6.22 -9.61 -7.77
C ASP A 497 -7.18 -8.44 -7.96
N GLY A 498 -6.78 -7.23 -7.51
CA GLY A 498 -7.51 -6.00 -7.72
C GLY A 498 -8.95 -6.04 -7.20
N ALA A 499 -9.90 -5.58 -8.01
CA ALA A 499 -11.32 -5.52 -7.64
C ALA A 499 -11.96 -6.90 -7.31
N LEU A 500 -11.33 -8.01 -7.72
CA LEU A 500 -11.81 -9.34 -7.37
C LEU A 500 -11.76 -9.66 -5.87
N LEU A 501 -10.92 -8.94 -5.12
CA LEU A 501 -10.87 -9.00 -3.64
C LEU A 501 -12.18 -8.53 -2.99
N THR A 502 -13.01 -7.79 -3.71
CA THR A 502 -14.22 -7.15 -3.16
C THR A 502 -15.50 -7.90 -3.46
N ILE A 503 -15.44 -9.00 -4.20
CA ILE A 503 -16.62 -9.78 -4.60
C ILE A 503 -16.58 -11.21 -4.06
N PRO A 504 -17.73 -11.77 -3.67
CA PRO A 504 -17.82 -13.16 -3.28
C PRO A 504 -17.88 -14.07 -4.50
N MET A 505 -16.82 -14.84 -4.75
CA MET A 505 -16.79 -15.80 -5.87
C MET A 505 -17.91 -16.86 -5.79
N ALA A 506 -18.37 -17.18 -4.59
CA ALA A 506 -19.50 -18.07 -4.34
C ALA A 506 -20.81 -17.64 -5.04
N ALA A 507 -20.98 -16.33 -5.29
CA ALA A 507 -22.16 -15.75 -5.93
C ALA A 507 -22.06 -15.65 -7.47
N LEU A 508 -21.01 -16.13 -8.09
CA LEU A 508 -20.94 -16.30 -9.55
C LEU A 508 -22.02 -17.29 -10.00
N HIS A 509 -22.59 -17.11 -11.20
CA HIS A 509 -23.78 -17.82 -11.62
C HIS A 509 -23.65 -18.33 -13.07
N ASP A 510 -23.84 -19.61 -13.31
CA ASP A 510 -23.67 -20.25 -14.63
C ASP A 510 -24.80 -19.97 -15.62
N GLY A 511 -25.93 -19.48 -15.12
CA GLY A 511 -27.22 -19.28 -15.82
C GLY A 511 -28.35 -20.03 -15.14
N GLU A 512 -28.07 -21.12 -14.44
CA GLU A 512 -29.01 -21.98 -13.72
C GLU A 512 -28.78 -21.99 -12.21
N ARG A 513 -27.51 -22.05 -11.77
CA ARG A 513 -27.08 -22.19 -10.37
C ARG A 513 -25.95 -21.26 -10.00
N PHE A 514 -25.78 -21.02 -8.71
CA PHE A 514 -24.63 -20.33 -8.18
C PHE A 514 -23.43 -21.29 -8.04
N LEU A 515 -22.22 -20.77 -8.16
CA LEU A 515 -20.96 -21.54 -8.03
C LEU A 515 -20.90 -22.34 -6.71
N ILE A 516 -21.45 -21.76 -5.63
CA ILE A 516 -21.50 -22.42 -4.30
C ILE A 516 -22.35 -23.70 -4.29
N GLU A 517 -23.27 -23.87 -5.22
CA GLU A 517 -24.09 -25.05 -5.29
C GLU A 517 -23.29 -26.26 -5.78
N ASP A 518 -22.24 -26.03 -6.57
CA ASP A 518 -21.37 -27.09 -7.11
C ASP A 518 -20.07 -27.24 -6.30
N TYR A 519 -19.45 -26.14 -5.87
CA TYR A 519 -18.15 -26.15 -5.22
C TYR A 519 -18.18 -25.40 -3.89
N ALA A 520 -17.38 -25.86 -2.91
CA ALA A 520 -16.99 -25.03 -1.79
C ALA A 520 -15.99 -23.97 -2.28
N VAL A 521 -16.08 -22.76 -1.74
CA VAL A 521 -15.26 -21.62 -2.20
C VAL A 521 -14.46 -21.06 -1.02
N ALA A 522 -13.15 -20.92 -1.22
CA ALA A 522 -12.26 -20.22 -0.31
C ALA A 522 -11.44 -19.18 -1.06
N THR A 523 -10.92 -18.22 -0.33
CA THR A 523 -10.05 -17.17 -0.86
C THR A 523 -8.75 -17.18 -0.06
N THR A 524 -7.62 -16.98 -0.73
CA THR A 524 -6.34 -16.81 -0.04
C THR A 524 -5.62 -15.55 -0.56
N PRO A 525 -4.98 -14.78 0.33
CA PRO A 525 -4.20 -13.62 -0.09
C PRO A 525 -2.94 -13.99 -0.89
N GLY A 526 -2.46 -15.21 -0.69
CA GLY A 526 -1.34 -15.85 -1.34
C GLY A 526 -1.16 -17.22 -0.73
N PHE A 527 -0.82 -18.19 -1.52
CA PHE A 527 -0.71 -19.57 -1.05
C PHE A 527 0.53 -19.78 -0.18
N ASP A 528 1.65 -19.16 -0.54
CA ASP A 528 2.89 -19.19 0.24
C ASP A 528 2.76 -18.46 1.61
N LEU A 529 1.63 -17.82 1.85
CA LEU A 529 1.35 -17.04 3.07
C LEU A 529 0.46 -17.77 4.07
N VAL A 530 0.02 -19.00 3.75
CA VAL A 530 -0.97 -19.74 4.54
C VAL A 530 -0.46 -21.14 4.88
N ASP A 531 -0.61 -21.55 6.13
CA ASP A 531 -0.31 -22.94 6.57
C ASP A 531 -1.51 -23.85 6.29
N PRO A 532 -1.42 -24.78 5.33
CA PRO A 532 -2.55 -25.60 4.89
C PRO A 532 -2.78 -26.81 5.80
N ALA A 533 -2.91 -26.61 7.10
CA ALA A 533 -3.23 -27.68 8.04
C ALA A 533 -4.74 -27.77 8.33
N PRO A 534 -5.29 -28.99 8.48
CA PRO A 534 -6.67 -29.19 8.91
C PRO A 534 -6.87 -28.64 10.34
N LEU A 535 -8.14 -28.30 10.66
CA LEU A 535 -8.53 -27.88 12.00
C LEU A 535 -8.82 -29.12 12.83
N ASP A 536 -8.02 -29.34 13.88
CA ASP A 536 -8.31 -30.39 14.87
C ASP A 536 -9.16 -29.78 15.99
N LEU A 537 -10.37 -30.29 16.16
CA LEU A 537 -11.29 -29.87 17.22
C LEU A 537 -11.11 -30.64 18.53
N ALA A 538 -10.27 -31.69 18.55
CA ALA A 538 -10.06 -32.50 19.74
C ALA A 538 -9.34 -31.70 20.85
N GLY A 539 -10.09 -31.32 21.89
CA GLY A 539 -9.53 -30.55 23.01
C GLY A 539 -9.27 -29.07 22.70
N ILE A 540 -9.79 -28.56 21.59
CA ILE A 540 -9.62 -27.16 21.20
C ILE A 540 -10.19 -26.19 22.24
N GLN A 541 -9.45 -25.17 22.61
CA GLN A 541 -9.96 -24.09 23.42
C GLN A 541 -10.56 -23.00 22.53
N THR A 542 -11.72 -22.47 22.95
CA THR A 542 -12.47 -21.47 22.20
C THR A 542 -12.68 -20.21 23.04
N LEU A 543 -12.43 -19.04 22.42
CA LEU A 543 -12.79 -17.74 22.96
C LEU A 543 -13.94 -17.15 22.15
N LEU A 544 -15.01 -16.76 22.81
CA LEU A 544 -16.21 -16.17 22.24
C LEU A 544 -16.37 -14.76 22.80
N ALA A 545 -16.26 -13.73 22.00
CA ALA A 545 -16.34 -12.34 22.43
C ALA A 545 -17.40 -11.57 21.63
N GLY A 546 -18.12 -10.64 22.25
CA GLY A 546 -19.12 -9.87 21.50
C GLY A 546 -19.76 -8.72 22.24
N LEU A 547 -20.40 -7.83 21.46
CA LEU A 547 -21.18 -6.70 21.92
C LEU A 547 -22.62 -6.83 21.43
N SER A 548 -23.56 -6.94 22.36
CA SER A 548 -25.01 -6.96 22.07
C SER A 548 -25.69 -5.62 22.35
N GLU A 549 -25.09 -4.79 23.20
CA GLU A 549 -25.63 -3.49 23.59
C GLU A 549 -25.06 -2.35 22.74
N SER A 550 -25.72 -1.20 22.80
CA SER A 550 -25.22 0.01 22.12
C SER A 550 -23.96 0.53 22.80
N VAL A 551 -22.87 0.60 22.05
CA VAL A 551 -21.57 1.08 22.53
C VAL A 551 -21.03 2.16 21.58
N GLN A 552 -20.51 3.25 22.14
CA GLN A 552 -19.88 4.36 21.40
C GLN A 552 -20.72 4.93 20.24
N GLY A 553 -22.04 4.97 20.43
CA GLY A 553 -22.98 5.50 19.44
C GLY A 553 -23.35 4.55 18.31
N GLN A 554 -22.84 3.31 18.33
CA GLN A 554 -23.26 2.26 17.39
C GLN A 554 -24.57 1.61 17.87
N ALA A 555 -25.34 1.10 16.90
CA ALA A 555 -26.60 0.41 17.18
C ALA A 555 -26.37 -0.90 17.96
N PRO A 556 -27.32 -1.34 18.81
CA PRO A 556 -27.20 -2.64 19.47
C PRO A 556 -27.29 -3.79 18.47
N LEU A 557 -26.62 -4.91 18.78
CA LEU A 557 -26.61 -6.17 18.01
C LEU A 557 -27.21 -7.29 18.88
N PRO A 558 -28.54 -7.31 19.11
CA PRO A 558 -29.17 -8.20 20.08
C PRO A 558 -28.97 -9.69 19.78
N GLU A 559 -28.86 -10.08 18.53
CA GLU A 559 -28.66 -11.48 18.09
C GLU A 559 -27.28 -12.05 18.47
N VAL A 560 -26.29 -11.19 18.79
CA VAL A 560 -24.96 -11.62 19.25
C VAL A 560 -25.06 -12.54 20.48
N VAL A 561 -26.02 -12.30 21.37
CA VAL A 561 -26.22 -13.16 22.54
C VAL A 561 -26.57 -14.58 22.17
N ASP A 562 -27.48 -14.74 21.19
CA ASP A 562 -27.94 -16.06 20.74
C ASP A 562 -26.85 -16.72 19.85
N GLU A 563 -26.12 -15.95 19.06
CA GLU A 563 -24.96 -16.42 18.29
C GLU A 563 -23.88 -17.01 19.19
N LEU A 564 -23.42 -16.26 20.20
CA LEU A 564 -22.38 -16.75 21.13
C LEU A 564 -22.86 -17.97 21.94
N ARG A 565 -24.12 -18.01 22.37
CA ARG A 565 -24.69 -19.18 23.06
C ARG A 565 -24.74 -20.42 22.16
N ALA A 566 -25.11 -20.26 20.90
CA ALA A 566 -25.17 -21.37 19.96
C ALA A 566 -23.76 -21.96 19.73
N VAL A 567 -22.74 -21.12 19.57
CA VAL A 567 -21.36 -21.57 19.41
C VAL A 567 -20.81 -22.19 20.70
N GLU A 568 -21.09 -21.58 21.87
CA GLU A 568 -20.73 -22.13 23.18
C GLU A 568 -21.34 -23.53 23.43
N ALA A 569 -22.58 -23.72 23.01
CA ALA A 569 -23.26 -25.02 23.16
C ALA A 569 -22.60 -26.11 22.29
N LEU A 570 -21.98 -25.77 21.16
CA LEU A 570 -21.33 -26.69 20.23
C LEU A 570 -19.88 -27.01 20.64
N LEU A 571 -19.11 -25.96 21.01
CA LEU A 571 -17.66 -26.06 21.21
C LEU A 571 -17.23 -25.86 22.69
N GLY A 572 -18.11 -25.35 23.53
CA GLY A 572 -17.71 -24.82 24.85
C GLY A 572 -16.87 -23.55 24.69
N GLY A 573 -16.19 -23.17 25.76
CA GLY A 573 -15.21 -22.08 25.71
C GLY A 573 -15.45 -20.98 26.71
N GLN A 574 -14.60 -19.94 26.64
CA GLN A 574 -14.70 -18.74 27.44
C GLN A 574 -15.57 -17.71 26.72
N VAL A 575 -16.55 -17.12 27.40
CA VAL A 575 -17.43 -16.09 26.84
C VAL A 575 -17.10 -14.72 27.44
N MET A 576 -16.91 -13.71 26.58
CA MET A 576 -16.73 -12.30 26.93
C MET A 576 -17.84 -11.49 26.26
N LEU A 577 -18.87 -11.06 27.03
CA LEU A 577 -20.02 -10.34 26.50
C LEU A 577 -20.11 -8.94 27.11
N ASN A 578 -20.36 -7.92 26.30
CA ASN A 578 -20.57 -6.53 26.70
C ASN A 578 -19.45 -6.01 27.63
N GLU A 579 -19.74 -5.64 28.89
CA GLU A 579 -18.77 -5.13 29.85
C GLU A 579 -17.58 -6.10 30.11
N GLY A 580 -17.73 -7.38 29.81
CA GLY A 580 -16.66 -8.38 29.91
C GLY A 580 -15.75 -8.40 28.64
N PHE A 581 -16.14 -7.73 27.56
CA PHE A 581 -15.35 -7.66 26.35
C PHE A 581 -14.61 -6.33 26.25
N GLN A 582 -13.58 -6.16 27.09
CA GLN A 582 -12.67 -5.01 27.11
C GLN A 582 -11.33 -5.40 26.51
N ARG A 583 -10.55 -4.40 26.03
CA ARG A 583 -9.24 -4.63 25.40
C ARG A 583 -8.25 -5.33 26.33
N ALA A 584 -8.19 -4.89 27.60
CA ALA A 584 -7.27 -5.48 28.57
C ALA A 584 -7.62 -6.94 28.88
N GLU A 585 -8.90 -7.24 29.13
CA GLU A 585 -9.38 -8.61 29.41
C GLU A 585 -9.20 -9.54 28.20
N LEU A 586 -9.40 -9.02 26.99
CA LEU A 586 -9.13 -9.78 25.77
C LEU A 586 -7.66 -10.16 25.67
N ARG A 587 -6.75 -9.19 25.85
CA ARG A 587 -5.31 -9.39 25.84
C ARG A 587 -4.87 -10.40 26.89
N ASP A 588 -5.24 -10.17 28.12
CA ASP A 588 -4.88 -11.05 29.25
C ASP A 588 -5.36 -12.50 29.00
N SER A 589 -6.56 -12.66 28.41
CA SER A 589 -7.10 -13.96 28.08
C SER A 589 -6.34 -14.64 26.94
N LEU A 590 -5.98 -13.88 25.89
CA LEU A 590 -5.19 -14.37 24.77
C LEU A 590 -3.76 -14.72 25.20
N GLU A 591 -3.18 -14.00 26.16
CA GLU A 591 -1.85 -14.29 26.73
C GLU A 591 -1.85 -15.54 27.61
N ALA A 592 -2.90 -15.70 28.43
CA ALA A 592 -2.97 -16.78 29.42
C ALA A 592 -3.34 -18.15 28.81
N ASN A 593 -4.05 -18.18 27.69
CA ASN A 593 -4.62 -19.41 27.12
C ASN A 593 -4.19 -19.64 25.66
N ASN A 594 -4.22 -20.90 25.25
CA ASN A 594 -3.92 -21.30 23.87
C ASN A 594 -5.21 -21.60 23.10
N PHE A 595 -5.91 -20.55 22.68
CA PHE A 595 -7.13 -20.71 21.90
C PHE A 595 -6.83 -21.18 20.47
N GLY A 596 -7.51 -22.22 20.03
CA GLY A 596 -7.47 -22.68 18.64
C GLY A 596 -8.56 -22.04 17.79
N ILE A 597 -9.64 -21.53 18.42
CA ILE A 597 -10.71 -20.76 17.79
C ILE A 597 -10.94 -19.48 18.60
N VAL A 598 -10.98 -18.34 17.89
CA VAL A 598 -11.42 -17.05 18.44
C VAL A 598 -12.60 -16.57 17.59
N HIS A 599 -13.74 -16.31 18.21
CA HIS A 599 -14.94 -15.80 17.57
C HIS A 599 -15.30 -14.44 18.16
N ILE A 600 -15.35 -13.40 17.33
CA ILE A 600 -15.64 -12.02 17.72
C ILE A 600 -16.87 -11.54 16.96
N ALA A 601 -17.96 -11.27 17.67
CA ALA A 601 -19.21 -10.73 17.14
C ALA A 601 -19.41 -9.28 17.62
N THR A 602 -19.04 -8.31 16.78
CA THR A 602 -19.04 -6.88 17.12
C THR A 602 -19.14 -6.00 15.88
N HIS A 603 -19.14 -4.68 16.08
CA HIS A 603 -18.94 -3.74 14.96
C HIS A 603 -17.47 -3.69 14.56
N ALA A 604 -17.22 -3.70 13.25
CA ALA A 604 -15.88 -3.53 12.68
C ALA A 604 -15.91 -2.57 11.50
N GLN A 605 -14.81 -1.90 11.26
CA GLN A 605 -14.59 -1.10 10.07
C GLN A 605 -13.24 -1.48 9.45
N PHE A 606 -13.24 -1.82 8.15
CA PHE A 606 -12.03 -2.00 7.35
C PHE A 606 -11.91 -0.82 6.39
N SER A 607 -10.75 -0.15 6.44
CA SER A 607 -10.43 1.04 5.65
C SER A 607 -9.34 0.74 4.64
N PRO A 608 -9.22 1.54 3.56
CA PRO A 608 -8.03 1.56 2.71
C PRO A 608 -6.74 1.87 3.47
N ARG A 609 -6.83 2.47 4.64
CA ARG A 609 -5.72 2.75 5.55
C ARG A 609 -5.80 1.82 6.77
N PRO A 610 -4.71 1.07 7.07
CA PRO A 610 -4.69 0.13 8.20
C PRO A 610 -4.95 0.79 9.56
N ASP A 611 -4.45 2.01 9.77
CA ASP A 611 -4.62 2.81 10.99
C ASP A 611 -6.08 3.22 11.27
N GLU A 612 -6.94 3.20 10.26
CA GLU A 612 -8.39 3.43 10.39
C GLU A 612 -9.20 2.13 10.51
N THR A 613 -8.55 0.97 10.42
CA THR A 613 -9.20 -0.34 10.55
C THR A 613 -9.26 -0.75 12.01
N PHE A 614 -10.46 -1.06 12.52
CA PHE A 614 -10.67 -1.42 13.92
C PHE A 614 -11.87 -2.35 14.13
N LEU A 615 -11.86 -3.03 15.27
CA LEU A 615 -13.00 -3.70 15.90
C LEU A 615 -13.46 -2.85 17.11
N LEU A 616 -14.75 -2.89 17.46
CA LEU A 616 -15.21 -2.28 18.70
C LEU A 616 -15.13 -3.28 19.85
N THR A 617 -14.61 -2.81 20.98
CA THR A 617 -14.74 -3.43 22.31
C THR A 617 -15.61 -2.54 23.18
N TRP A 618 -15.94 -2.98 24.37
CA TRP A 618 -16.76 -2.22 25.31
C TRP A 618 -16.13 -0.86 25.67
N ASP A 619 -14.83 -0.84 25.89
CA ASP A 619 -14.05 0.32 26.35
C ASP A 619 -13.46 1.15 25.22
N GLY A 620 -13.50 0.72 23.96
CA GLY A 620 -12.90 1.49 22.87
C GLY A 620 -12.80 0.81 21.52
N ARG A 621 -11.98 1.38 20.67
CA ARG A 621 -11.59 0.78 19.39
C ARG A 621 -10.35 -0.08 19.62
N LEU A 622 -10.37 -1.28 19.10
CA LEU A 622 -9.22 -2.18 19.00
C LEU A 622 -8.71 -2.11 17.57
N SER A 623 -7.56 -1.51 17.37
CA SER A 623 -6.96 -1.42 16.05
C SER A 623 -6.50 -2.78 15.55
N LEU A 624 -6.23 -2.86 14.24
CA LEU A 624 -5.72 -4.08 13.63
C LEU A 624 -4.32 -4.43 14.16
N ASP A 625 -3.52 -3.42 14.45
CA ASP A 625 -2.18 -3.60 14.99
C ASP A 625 -2.23 -4.14 16.43
N GLU A 626 -3.07 -3.55 17.30
CA GLU A 626 -3.32 -4.06 18.65
C GLU A 626 -3.84 -5.50 18.63
N LEU A 627 -4.86 -5.80 17.79
CA LEU A 627 -5.34 -7.17 17.63
C LEU A 627 -4.25 -8.11 17.13
N SER A 628 -3.41 -7.66 16.20
CA SER A 628 -2.28 -8.43 15.70
C SER A 628 -1.22 -8.67 16.75
N GLU A 629 -0.92 -7.70 17.59
CA GLU A 629 -0.01 -7.86 18.72
C GLU A 629 -0.58 -8.85 19.73
N ASP A 630 -1.83 -8.69 20.09
CA ASP A 630 -2.52 -9.55 21.07
C ASP A 630 -2.68 -11.00 20.54
N VAL A 631 -3.09 -11.17 19.28
CA VAL A 631 -3.17 -12.49 18.62
C VAL A 631 -1.80 -12.95 18.11
N GLY A 632 -0.90 -12.03 17.77
CA GLY A 632 0.46 -12.31 17.29
C GLY A 632 1.34 -13.06 18.28
N LEU A 633 0.97 -13.05 19.57
CA LEU A 633 1.56 -13.94 20.58
C LEU A 633 1.39 -15.42 20.19
N PHE A 634 0.38 -15.79 19.41
CA PHE A 634 0.20 -17.14 18.86
C PHE A 634 1.21 -17.49 17.76
N ARG A 635 1.83 -16.52 17.10
CA ARG A 635 2.86 -16.75 16.06
C ARG A 635 4.11 -17.43 16.62
N PHE A 636 4.44 -17.16 17.87
CA PHE A 636 5.60 -17.71 18.54
C PHE A 636 5.30 -19.01 19.28
N ARG A 637 4.02 -19.44 19.28
CA ARG A 637 3.59 -20.71 19.87
C ARG A 637 3.78 -21.87 18.89
N GLU A 638 3.90 -23.07 19.41
CA GLU A 638 3.99 -24.29 18.60
C GLU A 638 2.71 -24.52 17.78
N GLU A 639 1.55 -24.05 18.28
CA GLU A 639 0.25 -24.14 17.60
C GLU A 639 -0.33 -22.75 17.33
N PRO A 640 -0.40 -22.33 16.03
CA PRO A 640 -1.02 -21.08 15.63
C PRO A 640 -2.56 -21.14 15.79
N LEU A 641 -3.21 -19.97 15.86
CA LEU A 641 -4.66 -19.87 15.84
C LEU A 641 -5.26 -20.57 14.62
N GLY A 642 -6.12 -21.55 14.84
CA GLY A 642 -6.72 -22.36 13.78
C GLY A 642 -7.79 -21.61 12.98
N LEU A 643 -8.65 -20.85 13.66
CA LEU A 643 -9.75 -20.09 13.07
C LEU A 643 -10.03 -18.80 13.84
N LEU A 644 -10.03 -17.67 13.16
CA LEU A 644 -10.56 -16.40 13.62
C LEU A 644 -11.89 -16.13 12.90
N THR A 645 -13.00 -16.05 13.63
CA THR A 645 -14.30 -15.66 13.07
C THR A 645 -14.60 -14.21 13.45
N LEU A 646 -14.85 -13.38 12.44
CA LEU A 646 -15.26 -12.00 12.59
C LEU A 646 -16.71 -11.86 12.09
N SER A 647 -17.66 -12.09 12.99
CA SER A 647 -19.09 -11.82 12.77
C SER A 647 -19.33 -10.33 13.00
N ALA A 648 -18.87 -9.49 12.06
CA ALA A 648 -18.84 -8.05 12.18
C ALA A 648 -19.37 -7.38 10.91
N CYS A 649 -20.05 -6.26 11.09
CA CYS A 649 -20.64 -5.49 10.01
C CYS A 649 -19.66 -4.46 9.44
N GLU A 650 -19.68 -4.24 8.10
CA GLU A 650 -18.97 -3.19 7.34
C GLU A 650 -17.47 -3.39 7.04
N THR A 651 -17.10 -4.57 6.59
CA THR A 651 -15.68 -4.91 6.39
C THR A 651 -15.03 -4.41 5.09
N ALA A 652 -15.74 -3.81 4.11
CA ALA A 652 -15.09 -3.39 2.85
C ALA A 652 -15.73 -2.17 2.17
N ARG A 653 -16.03 -1.10 2.88
CA ARG A 653 -16.49 0.16 2.26
C ARG A 653 -15.43 0.88 1.41
N GLY A 654 -14.16 0.54 1.58
CA GLY A 654 -13.00 1.22 0.98
C GLY A 654 -12.49 0.67 -0.35
N GLY A 655 -13.23 -0.19 -1.06
CA GLY A 655 -12.79 -0.75 -2.35
C GLY A 655 -11.69 -1.81 -2.21
N GLU A 656 -10.78 -1.89 -3.18
CA GLU A 656 -9.74 -2.93 -3.31
C GLU A 656 -8.82 -3.02 -2.08
N LYS A 657 -8.37 -1.89 -1.53
CA LYS A 657 -7.49 -1.86 -0.35
C LYS A 657 -8.17 -2.36 0.92
N ALA A 658 -9.47 -2.09 1.11
CA ALA A 658 -10.21 -2.66 2.23
C ALA A 658 -10.43 -4.18 2.08
N GLY A 659 -10.65 -4.65 0.84
CA GLY A 659 -10.66 -6.09 0.51
C GLY A 659 -9.31 -6.76 0.78
N LEU A 660 -8.21 -6.07 0.50
CA LEU A 660 -6.86 -6.51 0.82
C LEU A 660 -6.65 -6.60 2.34
N GLY A 661 -7.13 -5.62 3.11
CA GLY A 661 -7.10 -5.62 4.58
C GLY A 661 -7.80 -6.84 5.17
N LEU A 662 -9.02 -7.15 4.73
CA LEU A 662 -9.74 -8.34 5.15
C LEU A 662 -9.00 -9.63 4.72
N SER A 663 -8.54 -9.70 3.48
CA SER A 663 -7.81 -10.87 2.95
C SER A 663 -6.48 -11.11 3.68
N GLY A 664 -5.79 -10.03 4.06
CA GLY A 664 -4.53 -10.09 4.80
C GLY A 664 -4.69 -10.33 6.31
N MET A 665 -5.91 -10.27 6.85
CA MET A 665 -6.17 -10.44 8.28
C MET A 665 -5.64 -11.79 8.80
N ALA A 666 -5.83 -12.87 8.04
CA ALA A 666 -5.31 -14.19 8.43
C ALA A 666 -3.78 -14.15 8.63
N VAL A 667 -3.08 -13.48 7.73
CA VAL A 667 -1.61 -13.33 7.79
C VAL A 667 -1.21 -12.43 8.96
N LYS A 668 -1.86 -11.27 9.09
CA LYS A 668 -1.58 -10.28 10.15
C LYS A 668 -1.85 -10.84 11.54
N ALA A 669 -2.99 -11.49 11.75
CA ALA A 669 -3.35 -12.12 13.02
C ALA A 669 -2.61 -13.45 13.28
N GLY A 670 -1.83 -13.98 12.35
CA GLY A 670 -1.17 -15.28 12.51
C GLY A 670 -2.16 -16.44 12.61
N ALA A 671 -3.39 -16.28 12.08
CA ALA A 671 -4.40 -17.31 12.03
C ALA A 671 -4.28 -18.13 10.74
N ARG A 672 -4.56 -19.44 10.81
CA ARG A 672 -4.61 -20.30 9.61
C ARG A 672 -5.76 -19.92 8.70
N SER A 673 -6.90 -19.52 9.29
CA SER A 673 -8.08 -19.08 8.54
C SER A 673 -8.81 -17.96 9.24
N VAL A 674 -9.44 -17.11 8.45
CA VAL A 674 -10.41 -16.11 8.92
C VAL A 674 -11.75 -16.35 8.22
N LEU A 675 -12.83 -16.39 8.97
CA LEU A 675 -14.18 -16.25 8.45
C LEU A 675 -14.64 -14.82 8.71
N GLY A 676 -14.86 -14.05 7.64
CA GLY A 676 -15.29 -12.66 7.74
C GLY A 676 -16.30 -12.29 6.67
N SER A 677 -16.92 -11.11 6.78
CA SER A 677 -17.93 -10.66 5.82
C SER A 677 -17.49 -9.43 5.01
N LEU A 678 -17.87 -9.38 3.73
CA LEU A 678 -17.57 -8.26 2.83
C LEU A 678 -18.44 -7.02 3.08
N TRP A 679 -19.62 -7.17 3.62
CA TRP A 679 -20.57 -6.10 3.96
C TRP A 679 -21.48 -6.50 5.10
N SER A 680 -22.16 -5.52 5.68
CA SER A 680 -23.13 -5.75 6.77
C SER A 680 -24.24 -6.70 6.35
N VAL A 681 -24.41 -7.76 7.10
CA VAL A 681 -25.46 -8.75 6.94
C VAL A 681 -26.52 -8.53 8.02
N ASN A 682 -27.77 -8.80 7.69
CA ASN A 682 -28.85 -8.82 8.67
C ASN A 682 -28.56 -9.83 9.80
N ASP A 683 -28.63 -9.40 11.06
CA ASP A 683 -28.23 -10.19 12.24
C ASP A 683 -28.82 -11.61 12.28
N PRO A 684 -30.15 -11.84 12.06
CA PRO A 684 -30.68 -13.21 12.07
C PRO A 684 -30.12 -14.12 10.99
N ALA A 685 -29.73 -13.55 9.84
CA ALA A 685 -29.10 -14.34 8.77
C ALA A 685 -27.64 -14.67 9.12
N ALA A 686 -26.91 -13.74 9.75
CA ALA A 686 -25.56 -13.94 10.22
C ALA A 686 -25.50 -15.04 11.29
N THR A 687 -26.35 -14.94 12.32
CA THR A 687 -26.50 -15.95 13.39
C THR A 687 -26.81 -17.34 12.81
N ALA A 688 -27.78 -17.43 11.88
CA ALA A 688 -28.12 -18.71 11.27
C ALA A 688 -26.97 -19.30 10.44
N LEU A 689 -26.17 -18.46 9.76
CA LEU A 689 -25.00 -18.92 9.01
C LEU A 689 -23.93 -19.43 9.96
N VAL A 690 -23.59 -18.66 10.99
CA VAL A 690 -22.54 -19.00 11.96
C VAL A 690 -22.88 -20.30 12.71
N GLU A 691 -24.13 -20.44 13.18
CA GLU A 691 -24.59 -21.67 13.83
C GLU A 691 -24.43 -22.90 12.93
N ASN A 692 -24.90 -22.81 11.69
CA ASN A 692 -24.75 -23.92 10.74
C ASN A 692 -23.29 -24.20 10.41
N PHE A 693 -22.45 -23.18 10.26
CA PHE A 693 -21.03 -23.34 9.99
C PHE A 693 -20.33 -24.12 11.10
N TYR A 694 -20.49 -23.73 12.36
CA TYR A 694 -19.87 -24.45 13.49
C TYR A 694 -20.45 -25.83 13.70
N ALA A 695 -21.75 -26.02 13.50
CA ALA A 695 -22.37 -27.34 13.57
C ALA A 695 -21.76 -28.32 12.53
N ARG A 696 -21.45 -27.83 11.33
CA ARG A 696 -20.79 -28.62 10.27
C ARG A 696 -19.32 -28.88 10.56
N LEU A 697 -18.61 -27.92 11.14
CA LEU A 697 -17.23 -28.13 11.60
C LEU A 697 -17.16 -29.23 12.66
N VAL A 698 -18.06 -29.19 13.64
CA VAL A 698 -18.15 -30.23 14.70
C VAL A 698 -18.51 -31.60 14.10
N ALA A 699 -19.27 -31.64 13.01
CA ALA A 699 -19.59 -32.86 12.29
C ALA A 699 -18.40 -33.42 11.45
N GLY A 700 -17.27 -32.70 11.39
CA GLY A 700 -16.04 -33.15 10.73
C GLY A 700 -15.85 -32.64 9.29
N ASP A 701 -16.65 -31.69 8.84
CA ASP A 701 -16.42 -31.05 7.54
C ASP A 701 -15.18 -30.15 7.61
N SER A 702 -14.51 -30.00 6.45
CA SER A 702 -13.48 -28.96 6.30
C SER A 702 -14.11 -27.57 6.41
N ARG A 703 -13.30 -26.55 6.74
CA ARG A 703 -13.79 -25.16 6.89
C ARG A 703 -14.57 -24.68 5.65
N ALA A 704 -14.06 -24.98 4.46
CA ALA A 704 -14.73 -24.59 3.21
C ALA A 704 -16.04 -25.34 2.99
N GLN A 705 -16.10 -26.64 3.28
CA GLN A 705 -17.33 -27.43 3.15
C GLN A 705 -18.37 -27.02 4.21
N ALA A 706 -17.92 -26.70 5.43
CA ALA A 706 -18.79 -26.19 6.48
C ALA A 706 -19.42 -24.84 6.09
N LEU A 707 -18.63 -23.91 5.53
CA LEU A 707 -19.16 -22.62 5.05
C LEU A 707 -20.13 -22.84 3.88
N ARG A 708 -19.77 -23.70 2.91
CA ARG A 708 -20.68 -24.03 1.80
C ARG A 708 -22.02 -24.55 2.31
N ALA A 709 -22.00 -25.49 3.22
CA ALA A 709 -23.22 -26.08 3.80
C ALA A 709 -24.09 -25.01 4.48
N ALA A 710 -23.48 -24.12 5.27
CA ALA A 710 -24.17 -23.00 5.91
C ALA A 710 -24.78 -22.02 4.89
N GLN A 711 -24.04 -21.67 3.84
CA GLN A 711 -24.54 -20.80 2.77
C GLN A 711 -25.68 -21.43 1.98
N LEU A 712 -25.66 -22.75 1.74
CA LEU A 712 -26.74 -23.48 1.07
C LEU A 712 -28.01 -23.54 1.92
N VAL A 713 -27.91 -23.60 3.25
CA VAL A 713 -29.06 -23.51 4.15
C VAL A 713 -29.79 -22.17 3.96
N LEU A 714 -29.03 -21.05 3.93
CA LEU A 714 -29.61 -19.72 3.72
C LEU A 714 -30.16 -19.56 2.30
N LEU A 715 -29.47 -20.09 1.30
CA LEU A 715 -29.93 -20.06 -0.09
C LEU A 715 -31.27 -20.81 -0.28
N ALA A 716 -31.47 -21.90 0.44
CA ALA A 716 -32.72 -22.67 0.44
C ALA A 716 -33.88 -21.98 1.18
N ASP A 717 -33.60 -21.09 2.14
CA ASP A 717 -34.61 -20.34 2.88
C ASP A 717 -35.11 -19.16 2.04
N PHE A 718 -36.41 -19.11 1.78
CA PHE A 718 -37.01 -18.03 0.97
C PHE A 718 -36.75 -16.62 1.51
N ARG A 719 -36.50 -16.47 2.83
CA ARG A 719 -36.19 -15.18 3.48
C ARG A 719 -34.78 -14.70 3.16
N TYR A 720 -33.84 -15.61 3.01
CA TYR A 720 -32.41 -15.34 2.92
C TYR A 720 -31.76 -15.77 1.60
N ARG A 721 -32.56 -16.27 0.65
CA ARG A 721 -32.04 -16.78 -0.65
C ARG A 721 -31.33 -15.74 -1.52
N HIS A 722 -31.53 -14.42 -1.25
CA HIS A 722 -30.79 -13.39 -1.97
C HIS A 722 -29.31 -13.42 -1.54
N PRO A 723 -28.35 -13.36 -2.48
CA PRO A 723 -26.91 -13.44 -2.15
C PRO A 723 -26.40 -12.40 -1.15
N ALA A 724 -27.12 -11.29 -0.98
CA ALA A 724 -26.77 -10.29 0.05
C ALA A 724 -26.67 -10.87 1.47
N TYR A 725 -27.35 -12.00 1.75
CA TYR A 725 -27.42 -12.59 3.08
C TYR A 725 -26.38 -13.68 3.34
N TRP A 726 -25.98 -14.45 2.33
CA TRP A 726 -25.08 -15.59 2.49
C TRP A 726 -23.74 -15.43 1.78
N ALA A 727 -23.71 -14.69 0.66
CA ALA A 727 -22.50 -14.58 -0.13
C ALA A 727 -21.37 -13.71 0.49
N PRO A 728 -21.65 -12.68 1.32
CA PRO A 728 -20.57 -11.86 1.88
C PRO A 728 -19.62 -12.62 2.80
N PHE A 729 -20.03 -13.73 3.36
CA PHE A 729 -19.15 -14.52 4.23
C PHE A 729 -18.09 -15.24 3.39
N LEU A 730 -16.84 -14.87 3.63
CA LEU A 730 -15.66 -15.42 2.98
C LEU A 730 -14.83 -16.23 3.98
N LEU A 731 -14.40 -17.40 3.55
CA LEU A 731 -13.32 -18.12 4.21
C LEU A 731 -12.01 -17.70 3.57
N ILE A 732 -11.13 -17.11 4.36
CA ILE A 732 -9.84 -16.57 3.93
C ILE A 732 -8.73 -17.37 4.60
N GLY A 733 -7.74 -17.81 3.84
CA GLY A 733 -6.65 -18.64 4.32
C GLY A 733 -6.84 -20.11 3.97
N THR A 734 -6.54 -21.04 4.90
CA THR A 734 -6.70 -22.48 4.62
C THR A 734 -8.16 -22.90 4.63
N TRP A 735 -8.49 -23.80 3.74
CA TRP A 735 -9.85 -24.34 3.52
C TRP A 735 -10.10 -25.68 4.17
N LEU A 736 -9.04 -26.34 4.69
CA LEU A 736 -9.02 -27.71 5.24
C LEU A 736 -9.69 -27.82 6.62
#